data_12678f9413d8b10d1f2d9871c1377250
#
_entry.id   12678f9413d8b10d1f2d9871c1377250
#
_cell.length_a   1.000
_cell.length_b   1.000
_cell.length_c   1.000
_cell.angle_alpha   90.00
_cell.angle_beta   90.00
_cell.angle_gamma   90.00
#
_symmetry.space_group_name_H-M   'P 1'
#
loop_
_entity.id
_entity.type
_entity.pdbx_description
1 polymer ?
#
loop_
_entity_poly.entity_id
_entity_poly.type
_entity_poly.pdbx_seq_one_letter_code
_entity_poly.pdbx_strand_id
1 'polypeptide(L)'
;MSNKTFEKRKKIIYDFICDDMYVPMKFKEMAMVLQVNKEQRDELRQVLESLEEEGKICLSKRGKYCKGEAKRLQGTYRANQRGFGFVIIPEEDQDIFIGEDDAGGALDGDTVEVIITKASDRDGKRREGKIVKIVERGLTTVVGLYQKKGNKSYGFVIPDNQRILQDIFIPEGKSKEAVDGHKVVVELTSYGEKGRSPEGRIVEIIGHVNDPGTDIMSIVKGYDLPVEFPEKVLNQAERVSKPVSEADMQGRKDIRDWQMVTIDGEDAKDLDDAVSVVKDGENYILGVHIADVTNYVQENSALDREALKRGTSVYLADRVIPMLPHTLSNGICSLNAGEDRLALSCIMTVEPKGMVIDHEIAETVIHVDRRMSYTSVAKILEDEDLAEMQEYEELVPMFQRMLELSKILRARRKQRGSIDFDFPETKMILDENGHPIDIKPYDRNVATKIIEDFMLLANETVAEDYYWQEMPFVYRVHEAPDDEKIRALATFINNFGFSMHIGANEVRPKEIQKLLGKVEGTPQEALISRLALRSMKQDRYTPENSGHFGLAANYYTHFTSPIRRYPDLQIHRIIKDNLRGRMNGERMEHYRKILEEVTKHASETERRADEAERETVKLKKVEYMSDRIGNVYTGVISGVTKWGMYVELPNTIEGLIHVANMRDDHYNYDESRYEMVGERTGKVYKLGQEVRVKVADTDRLMRTIDFVIAKERDEENGEDEW
;
A
#
# COMPACT_ATOMS: atom_id res chain seq x y z
N MET A 1 -14.63 43.57 9.76
CA MET A 1 -13.24 44.07 9.94
C MET A 1 -12.32 43.49 8.89
N SER A 2 -11.27 44.22 8.46
CA SER A 2 -10.26 43.56 7.60
C SER A 2 -9.44 42.58 8.43
N ASN A 3 -9.16 41.42 7.87
CA ASN A 3 -8.37 40.31 8.49
C ASN A 3 -7.02 40.85 9.03
N LYS A 4 -6.41 41.81 8.35
CA LYS A 4 -5.17 42.47 8.72
C LYS A 4 -5.22 43.25 10.05
N THR A 5 -6.37 43.84 10.39
CA THR A 5 -6.57 44.62 11.64
C THR A 5 -6.76 43.66 12.82
N PHE A 6 -7.45 42.54 12.62
CA PHE A 6 -7.66 41.51 13.63
C PHE A 6 -6.33 40.86 14.05
N GLU A 7 -5.51 40.45 13.09
CA GLU A 7 -4.18 39.84 13.33
C GLU A 7 -3.23 40.82 14.06
N LYS A 8 -3.26 42.10 13.72
CA LYS A 8 -2.47 43.11 14.40
C LYS A 8 -2.85 43.27 15.88
N ARG A 9 -4.16 43.27 16.18
CA ARG A 9 -4.67 43.33 17.55
C ARG A 9 -4.36 42.07 18.33
N LYS A 10 -4.51 40.93 17.69
CA LYS A 10 -4.17 39.61 18.26
C LYS A 10 -2.69 39.55 18.70
N LYS A 11 -1.81 40.07 17.88
CA LYS A 11 -0.38 40.15 18.20
C LYS A 11 -0.13 41.05 19.41
N ILE A 12 -0.77 42.24 19.47
CA ILE A 12 -0.61 43.17 20.59
C ILE A 12 -1.09 42.56 21.93
N ILE A 13 -2.23 41.88 21.91
CA ILE A 13 -2.79 41.22 23.10
C ILE A 13 -1.90 40.03 23.54
N TYR A 14 -1.39 39.27 22.59
CA TYR A 14 -0.47 38.19 22.89
C TYR A 14 0.85 38.70 23.49
N ASP A 15 1.45 39.73 22.88
CA ASP A 15 2.68 40.35 23.38
C ASP A 15 2.47 40.92 24.80
N PHE A 16 1.30 41.51 25.09
CA PHE A 16 0.91 41.96 26.43
C PHE A 16 0.83 40.83 27.45
N ILE A 17 0.23 39.69 27.10
CA ILE A 17 0.14 38.50 28.00
C ILE A 17 1.49 37.80 28.18
N CYS A 18 2.41 37.96 27.24
CA CYS A 18 3.75 37.40 27.30
C CYS A 18 4.76 38.29 27.98
N ASP A 19 4.42 39.52 28.34
CA ASP A 19 5.31 40.46 29.04
C ASP A 19 5.67 39.95 30.42
N ASP A 20 6.94 40.09 30.83
CA ASP A 20 7.46 39.60 32.12
C ASP A 20 6.77 40.26 33.32
N MET A 21 6.20 41.44 33.16
CA MET A 21 5.43 42.18 34.17
C MET A 21 3.94 41.83 34.19
N TYR A 22 3.48 40.95 33.28
CA TYR A 22 2.09 40.57 33.20
C TYR A 22 1.64 39.70 34.36
N VAL A 23 0.61 40.15 35.07
CA VAL A 23 -0.02 39.38 36.15
C VAL A 23 -1.33 38.76 35.60
N PRO A 24 -1.55 37.43 35.71
CA PRO A 24 -2.75 36.78 35.25
C PRO A 24 -4.04 37.47 35.74
N MET A 25 -4.90 37.91 34.83
CA MET A 25 -6.10 38.68 35.12
C MET A 25 -7.34 38.10 34.43
N LYS A 26 -8.53 38.45 34.96
CA LYS A 26 -9.80 38.04 34.34
C LYS A 26 -10.14 38.96 33.16
N PHE A 27 -11.08 38.52 32.29
CA PHE A 27 -11.53 39.29 31.15
C PHE A 27 -11.88 40.75 31.48
N LYS A 28 -12.63 41.00 32.58
CA LYS A 28 -13.02 42.36 33.00
C LYS A 28 -11.81 43.21 33.40
N GLU A 29 -10.84 42.61 34.07
CA GLU A 29 -9.60 43.27 34.49
C GLU A 29 -8.73 43.61 33.28
N MET A 30 -8.61 42.69 32.33
CA MET A 30 -7.88 42.89 31.08
C MET A 30 -8.49 43.97 30.21
N ALA A 31 -9.83 43.98 30.07
CA ALA A 31 -10.54 45.03 29.34
C ALA A 31 -10.35 46.42 29.95
N MET A 32 -10.17 46.49 31.27
CA MET A 32 -9.90 47.75 31.99
C MET A 32 -8.46 48.22 31.76
N VAL A 33 -7.47 47.33 31.92
CA VAL A 33 -6.06 47.64 31.72
C VAL A 33 -5.78 48.09 30.27
N LEU A 34 -6.39 47.39 29.29
CA LEU A 34 -6.26 47.71 27.87
C LEU A 34 -7.16 48.85 27.42
N GLN A 35 -7.92 49.49 28.34
CA GLN A 35 -8.84 50.60 28.08
C GLN A 35 -9.88 50.33 26.98
N VAL A 36 -10.38 49.05 26.89
CA VAL A 36 -11.30 48.62 25.85
C VAL A 36 -12.72 49.07 26.17
N ASN A 37 -13.34 49.87 25.27
CA ASN A 37 -14.70 50.37 25.38
C ASN A 37 -15.73 49.23 25.32
N LYS A 38 -16.95 49.48 25.84
CA LYS A 38 -18.03 48.46 25.88
C LYS A 38 -18.32 47.85 24.52
N GLU A 39 -18.29 48.63 23.44
CA GLU A 39 -18.54 48.22 22.06
C GLU A 39 -17.40 47.33 21.46
N GLN A 40 -16.21 47.43 22.02
CA GLN A 40 -15.02 46.65 21.56
C GLN A 40 -14.77 45.38 22.40
N ARG A 41 -15.59 45.11 23.43
CA ARG A 41 -15.41 43.95 24.30
C ARG A 41 -15.66 42.62 23.62
N ASP A 42 -16.58 42.58 22.67
CA ASP A 42 -16.84 41.36 21.90
C ASP A 42 -15.68 41.02 20.96
N GLU A 43 -15.02 42.05 20.46
CA GLU A 43 -13.80 41.89 19.67
C GLU A 43 -12.62 41.37 20.52
N LEU A 44 -12.42 41.96 21.72
CA LEU A 44 -11.42 41.45 22.66
C LEU A 44 -11.70 39.98 23.01
N ARG A 45 -12.96 39.61 23.18
CA ARG A 45 -13.36 38.23 23.47
C ARG A 45 -12.98 37.30 22.30
N GLN A 46 -13.31 37.68 21.06
CA GLN A 46 -12.95 36.92 19.86
C GLN A 46 -11.43 36.73 19.70
N VAL A 47 -10.65 37.79 20.02
CA VAL A 47 -9.20 37.71 19.99
C VAL A 47 -8.66 36.77 21.07
N LEU A 48 -9.19 36.81 22.28
CA LEU A 48 -8.75 35.91 23.36
C LEU A 48 -9.16 34.47 23.11
N GLU A 49 -10.37 34.22 22.61
CA GLU A 49 -10.84 32.91 22.18
C GLU A 49 -9.92 32.33 21.06
N SER A 50 -9.58 33.13 20.06
CA SER A 50 -8.69 32.75 19.01
C SER A 50 -7.25 32.45 19.52
N LEU A 51 -6.75 33.20 20.49
CA LEU A 51 -5.44 32.93 21.10
C LEU A 51 -5.48 31.68 22.00
N GLU A 52 -6.60 31.39 22.63
CA GLU A 52 -6.83 30.20 23.46
C GLU A 52 -6.94 28.94 22.56
N GLU A 53 -7.70 29.02 21.47
CA GLU A 53 -7.81 27.97 20.45
C GLU A 53 -6.43 27.64 19.80
N GLU A 54 -5.57 28.64 19.64
CA GLU A 54 -4.20 28.47 19.17
C GLU A 54 -3.23 27.95 20.27
N GLY A 55 -3.73 27.75 21.49
CA GLY A 55 -2.90 27.32 22.62
C GLY A 55 -1.85 28.35 23.08
N LYS A 56 -1.90 29.57 22.54
CA LYS A 56 -0.99 30.66 22.89
C LYS A 56 -1.25 31.24 24.28
N ILE A 57 -2.49 31.17 24.73
CA ILE A 57 -2.92 31.54 26.08
C ILE A 57 -3.79 30.45 26.67
N CYS A 58 -3.92 30.39 27.96
CA CYS A 58 -4.81 29.45 28.65
C CYS A 58 -5.64 30.14 29.73
N LEU A 59 -6.84 29.60 29.99
CA LEU A 59 -7.68 30.05 31.09
C LEU A 59 -7.43 29.18 32.34
N SER A 60 -6.95 29.80 33.42
CA SER A 60 -6.74 29.11 34.67
C SER A 60 -8.05 28.66 35.31
N LYS A 61 -8.03 27.69 36.24
CA LYS A 61 -9.23 27.25 37.01
C LYS A 61 -9.95 28.38 37.73
N ARG A 62 -9.29 29.56 37.93
CA ARG A 62 -9.88 30.77 38.53
C ARG A 62 -10.41 31.78 37.51
N GLY A 63 -10.46 31.40 36.22
CA GLY A 63 -10.92 32.24 35.13
C GLY A 63 -10.01 33.41 34.78
N LYS A 64 -8.69 33.26 34.98
CA LYS A 64 -7.65 34.23 34.61
C LYS A 64 -6.89 33.76 33.38
N TYR A 65 -6.64 34.69 32.44
CA TYR A 65 -5.84 34.44 31.27
C TYR A 65 -4.34 34.38 31.64
N CYS A 66 -3.68 33.36 31.21
CA CYS A 66 -2.23 33.10 31.41
C CYS A 66 -1.58 32.84 30.08
N LYS A 67 -0.27 33.02 30.00
CA LYS A 67 0.50 32.52 28.87
C LYS A 67 0.26 31.01 28.75
N GLY A 68 -0.25 30.56 27.63
CA GLY A 68 -0.45 29.15 27.35
C GLY A 68 0.91 28.49 27.08
N GLU A 69 1.13 27.31 27.65
CA GLU A 69 2.07 26.38 27.02
C GLU A 69 1.32 25.84 25.78
N ALA A 70 1.81 26.19 24.59
CA ALA A 70 1.24 25.66 23.34
C ALA A 70 1.21 24.13 23.49
N LYS A 71 0.01 23.53 23.34
CA LYS A 71 -0.13 22.06 23.41
C LYS A 71 0.80 21.47 22.37
N ARG A 72 1.85 20.81 22.82
CA ARG A 72 2.78 20.10 21.94
C ARG A 72 2.17 18.77 21.62
N LEU A 73 2.05 18.50 20.33
CA LEU A 73 1.58 17.23 19.81
C LEU A 73 2.79 16.50 19.24
N GLN A 74 2.82 15.19 19.41
CA GLN A 74 3.89 14.36 18.85
C GLN A 74 3.30 13.54 17.71
N GLY A 75 4.01 13.50 16.58
CA GLY A 75 3.61 12.74 15.41
C GLY A 75 4.76 12.50 14.45
N THR A 76 4.47 11.80 13.36
CA THR A 76 5.45 11.50 12.30
C THR A 76 5.35 12.53 11.19
N TYR A 77 6.46 13.17 10.85
CA TYR A 77 6.54 14.10 9.73
C TYR A 77 6.64 13.36 8.39
N ARG A 78 5.76 13.69 7.47
CA ARG A 78 5.78 13.21 6.08
C ARG A 78 6.07 14.38 5.15
N ALA A 79 7.27 14.39 4.60
CA ALA A 79 7.72 15.41 3.66
C ALA A 79 7.08 15.23 2.28
N ASN A 80 6.90 16.35 1.57
CA ASN A 80 6.46 16.38 0.18
C ASN A 80 7.59 16.92 -0.70
N GLN A 81 7.68 16.46 -1.92
CA GLN A 81 8.68 16.89 -2.93
C GLN A 81 8.68 18.41 -3.23
N ARG A 82 7.63 19.14 -2.79
CA ARG A 82 7.47 20.58 -2.97
C ARG A 82 7.93 21.42 -1.77
N GLY A 83 8.61 20.81 -0.78
CA GLY A 83 9.15 21.48 0.38
C GLY A 83 8.21 21.61 1.59
N PHE A 84 6.91 21.39 1.45
CA PHE A 84 5.97 21.29 2.57
C PHE A 84 5.81 19.85 3.05
N GLY A 85 5.14 19.64 4.17
CA GLY A 85 4.83 18.30 4.67
C GLY A 85 3.62 18.29 5.58
N PHE A 86 3.38 17.13 6.20
CA PHE A 86 2.31 16.91 7.15
C PHE A 86 2.84 16.18 8.38
N VAL A 87 2.32 16.50 9.56
CA VAL A 87 2.55 15.70 10.77
C VAL A 87 1.32 14.85 11.01
N ILE A 88 1.52 13.54 10.95
CA ILE A 88 0.49 12.52 11.19
C ILE A 88 0.52 12.16 12.66
N ILE A 89 -0.62 12.33 13.34
CA ILE A 89 -0.81 11.97 14.74
C ILE A 89 -1.74 10.76 14.79
N PRO A 90 -1.30 9.60 15.34
CA PRO A 90 -2.07 8.36 15.26
C PRO A 90 -3.49 8.40 15.85
N GLU A 91 -3.75 9.32 16.77
CA GLU A 91 -5.02 9.43 17.50
C GLU A 91 -5.92 10.59 17.00
N GLU A 92 -5.50 11.30 15.94
CA GLU A 92 -6.25 12.43 15.40
C GLU A 92 -6.67 12.20 13.94
N ASP A 93 -7.90 12.55 13.59
CA ASP A 93 -8.47 12.34 12.24
C ASP A 93 -7.91 13.30 11.18
N GLN A 94 -7.19 14.34 11.58
CA GLN A 94 -6.67 15.36 10.66
C GLN A 94 -5.19 15.59 10.84
N ASP A 95 -4.44 15.45 9.74
CA ASP A 95 -3.02 15.77 9.65
C ASP A 95 -2.77 17.28 9.82
N ILE A 96 -1.62 17.63 10.37
CA ILE A 96 -1.19 19.02 10.54
C ILE A 96 -0.29 19.40 9.36
N PHE A 97 -0.71 20.38 8.58
CA PHE A 97 0.11 20.92 7.48
C PHE A 97 1.30 21.72 8.03
N ILE A 98 2.49 21.47 7.47
CA ILE A 98 3.75 22.14 7.82
C ILE A 98 4.31 22.80 6.58
N GLY A 99 4.42 24.12 6.59
CA GLY A 99 5.08 24.87 5.54
C GLY A 99 6.60 24.62 5.52
N GLU A 100 7.26 24.90 4.40
CA GLU A 100 8.70 24.71 4.22
C GLU A 100 9.53 25.43 5.31
N ASP A 101 9.18 26.68 5.64
CA ASP A 101 9.86 27.46 6.69
C ASP A 101 9.61 26.93 8.12
N ASP A 102 8.56 26.16 8.32
CA ASP A 102 8.13 25.65 9.63
C ASP A 102 8.54 24.20 9.88
N ALA A 103 9.17 23.55 8.89
CA ALA A 103 9.66 22.16 8.99
C ALA A 103 10.86 21.99 9.96
N GLY A 104 11.60 23.07 10.25
CA GLY A 104 12.65 23.08 11.27
C GLY A 104 13.79 22.08 11.04
N GLY A 105 14.07 21.69 9.77
CA GLY A 105 15.08 20.69 9.42
C GLY A 105 14.66 19.25 9.63
N ALA A 106 13.36 18.99 9.79
CA ALA A 106 12.81 17.63 9.80
C ALA A 106 12.85 17.01 8.41
N LEU A 107 13.18 15.72 8.36
CA LEU A 107 13.17 14.88 7.17
C LEU A 107 11.98 13.93 7.19
N ASP A 108 11.68 13.33 6.04
CA ASP A 108 10.60 12.35 5.93
C ASP A 108 10.77 11.21 6.91
N GLY A 109 9.72 10.88 7.66
CA GLY A 109 9.73 9.84 8.68
C GLY A 109 10.21 10.25 10.07
N ASP A 110 10.69 11.48 10.28
CA ASP A 110 11.09 11.96 11.61
C ASP A 110 9.91 11.99 12.58
N THR A 111 10.12 11.55 13.82
CA THR A 111 9.19 11.78 14.92
C THR A 111 9.43 13.18 15.48
N VAL A 112 8.40 14.01 15.49
CA VAL A 112 8.53 15.43 15.80
C VAL A 112 7.52 15.89 16.84
N GLU A 113 7.88 16.93 17.61
CA GLU A 113 6.93 17.73 18.38
C GLU A 113 6.51 18.94 17.55
N VAL A 114 5.20 19.10 17.39
CA VAL A 114 4.58 20.19 16.62
C VAL A 114 3.68 21.02 17.51
N ILE A 115 3.64 22.32 17.27
CA ILE A 115 2.63 23.24 17.82
C ILE A 115 1.71 23.70 16.71
N ILE A 116 0.41 23.81 17.00
CA ILE A 116 -0.57 24.32 16.06
C ILE A 116 -0.42 25.84 16.00
N THR A 117 -0.16 26.36 14.79
CA THR A 117 -0.05 27.80 14.54
C THR A 117 -1.37 28.40 14.03
N LYS A 118 -2.23 27.55 13.43
CA LYS A 118 -3.53 27.93 12.91
C LYS A 118 -4.51 26.78 13.08
N ALA A 119 -5.56 27.01 13.84
CA ALA A 119 -6.64 26.04 13.99
C ALA A 119 -7.46 25.92 12.70
N SER A 120 -8.15 24.79 12.52
CA SER A 120 -9.11 24.61 11.44
C SER A 120 -10.23 25.65 11.55
N ASP A 121 -10.44 26.48 10.53
CA ASP A 121 -11.57 27.38 10.44
C ASP A 121 -12.87 26.62 10.14
N ARG A 122 -14.04 27.21 10.49
CA ARG A 122 -15.38 26.67 10.18
C ARG A 122 -15.65 26.41 8.70
N ASP A 123 -14.76 26.89 7.82
CA ASP A 123 -14.80 26.69 6.35
C ASP A 123 -13.94 25.51 5.86
N GLY A 124 -13.55 24.56 6.74
CA GLY A 124 -12.79 23.35 6.35
C GLY A 124 -11.32 23.59 5.97
N LYS A 125 -10.74 24.73 6.36
CA LYS A 125 -9.31 24.96 6.14
C LYS A 125 -8.47 24.07 7.04
N ARG A 126 -7.41 23.50 6.47
CA ARG A 126 -6.48 22.57 7.12
C ARG A 126 -5.81 23.23 8.33
N ARG A 127 -5.57 22.44 9.39
CA ARG A 127 -4.70 22.85 10.50
C ARG A 127 -3.30 23.11 9.99
N GLU A 128 -2.70 24.24 10.39
CA GLU A 128 -1.29 24.53 10.12
C GLU A 128 -0.49 24.46 11.43
N GLY A 129 0.74 23.97 11.35
CA GLY A 129 1.61 23.82 12.50
C GLY A 129 3.05 24.15 12.20
N LYS A 130 3.87 24.19 13.26
CA LYS A 130 5.31 24.38 13.21
C LYS A 130 6.00 23.29 14.03
N ILE A 131 7.00 22.67 13.45
CA ILE A 131 7.86 21.72 14.15
C ILE A 131 8.79 22.49 15.08
N VAL A 132 8.72 22.16 16.39
CA VAL A 132 9.52 22.81 17.43
C VAL A 132 10.67 21.95 17.90
N LYS A 133 10.56 20.62 17.71
CA LYS A 133 11.61 19.68 18.10
C LYS A 133 11.52 18.42 17.26
N ILE A 134 12.66 17.89 16.89
CA ILE A 134 12.81 16.54 16.33
C ILE A 134 13.12 15.63 17.51
N VAL A 135 12.24 14.66 17.78
CA VAL A 135 12.36 13.74 18.91
C VAL A 135 13.24 12.57 18.52
N GLU A 136 13.00 12.02 17.32
CA GLU A 136 13.73 10.89 16.78
C GLU A 136 13.87 11.03 15.28
N ARG A 137 15.05 10.68 14.75
CA ARG A 137 15.30 10.68 13.31
C ARG A 137 14.76 9.43 12.67
N GLY A 138 13.89 9.60 11.67
CA GLY A 138 13.34 8.50 10.87
C GLY A 138 14.33 7.93 9.86
N LEU A 139 15.24 8.78 9.35
CA LEU A 139 16.26 8.38 8.38
C LEU A 139 17.65 8.54 8.97
N THR A 140 18.38 7.43 9.06
CA THR A 140 19.81 7.42 9.44
C THR A 140 20.71 7.20 8.22
N THR A 141 20.16 6.55 7.18
CA THR A 141 20.84 6.24 5.92
C THR A 141 20.03 6.73 4.74
N VAL A 142 20.71 7.09 3.67
CA VAL A 142 20.10 7.54 2.40
C VAL A 142 20.81 6.86 1.24
N VAL A 143 20.04 6.39 0.28
CA VAL A 143 20.55 5.86 -0.99
C VAL A 143 20.53 6.96 -2.04
N GLY A 144 21.56 7.05 -2.88
CA GLY A 144 21.60 8.02 -3.94
C GLY A 144 22.78 7.86 -4.90
N LEU A 145 22.84 8.77 -5.86
CA LEU A 145 23.87 8.82 -6.89
C LEU A 145 25.02 9.72 -6.44
N TYR A 146 26.22 9.15 -6.32
CA TYR A 146 27.42 9.93 -5.99
C TYR A 146 27.94 10.68 -7.21
N GLN A 147 28.17 11.97 -7.03
CA GLN A 147 28.78 12.85 -8.01
C GLN A 147 30.04 13.50 -7.44
N LYS A 148 31.16 13.25 -8.09
CA LYS A 148 32.43 13.86 -7.73
C LYS A 148 32.55 15.23 -8.41
N LYS A 149 32.92 16.26 -7.66
CA LYS A 149 33.03 17.61 -8.21
C LYS A 149 34.41 17.88 -8.86
N GLY A 150 34.60 17.38 -10.07
CA GLY A 150 35.84 17.53 -10.83
C GLY A 150 37.04 16.87 -10.12
N ASN A 151 38.18 17.57 -10.00
CA ASN A 151 39.40 17.09 -9.34
C ASN A 151 39.39 17.30 -7.81
N LYS A 152 38.26 17.66 -7.21
CA LYS A 152 38.18 17.91 -5.77
C LYS A 152 38.12 16.62 -4.98
N SER A 153 38.57 16.66 -3.75
CA SER A 153 38.58 15.51 -2.81
C SER A 153 37.23 15.23 -2.13
N TYR A 154 36.22 16.03 -2.42
CA TYR A 154 34.84 15.89 -1.92
C TYR A 154 33.83 15.69 -3.05
N GLY A 155 32.64 15.24 -2.71
CA GLY A 155 31.53 15.06 -3.65
C GLY A 155 30.17 15.30 -2.99
N PHE A 156 29.14 15.01 -3.76
CA PHE A 156 27.75 15.10 -3.32
C PHE A 156 27.03 13.80 -3.67
N VAL A 157 26.00 13.45 -2.90
CA VAL A 157 25.09 12.38 -3.24
C VAL A 157 23.72 12.99 -3.50
N ILE A 158 23.20 12.75 -4.70
CA ILE A 158 21.82 13.10 -5.07
C ILE A 158 20.91 11.98 -4.54
N PRO A 159 20.03 12.24 -3.56
CA PRO A 159 19.15 11.21 -3.02
C PRO A 159 18.20 10.63 -4.05
N ASP A 160 17.96 9.31 -4.01
CA ASP A 160 16.91 8.65 -4.82
C ASP A 160 15.51 8.98 -4.28
N ASN A 161 15.40 9.22 -2.98
CA ASN A 161 14.18 9.67 -2.34
C ASN A 161 13.95 11.16 -2.61
N GLN A 162 13.03 11.47 -3.51
CA GLN A 162 12.68 12.84 -3.92
C GLN A 162 12.09 13.71 -2.81
N ARG A 163 11.75 13.14 -1.65
CA ARG A 163 11.32 13.89 -0.46
C ARG A 163 12.49 14.51 0.29
N ILE A 164 13.74 14.13 -0.05
CA ILE A 164 14.97 14.75 0.43
C ILE A 164 15.41 15.75 -0.63
N LEU A 165 15.14 17.03 -0.41
CA LEU A 165 15.30 18.09 -1.42
C LEU A 165 16.72 18.55 -1.62
N GLN A 166 17.65 18.19 -0.74
CA GLN A 166 19.01 18.68 -0.74
C GLN A 166 19.99 17.54 -1.00
N ASP A 167 20.99 17.82 -1.84
CA ASP A 167 22.11 16.92 -2.03
C ASP A 167 22.90 16.76 -0.73
N ILE A 168 23.37 15.56 -0.46
CA ILE A 168 24.15 15.23 0.74
C ILE A 168 25.63 15.48 0.45
N PHE A 169 26.25 16.34 1.23
CA PHE A 169 27.68 16.62 1.13
C PHE A 169 28.51 15.46 1.69
N ILE A 170 29.48 15.00 0.91
CA ILE A 170 30.44 13.95 1.30
C ILE A 170 31.83 14.56 1.43
N PRO A 171 32.34 14.74 2.66
CA PRO A 171 33.66 15.31 2.90
C PRO A 171 34.78 14.44 2.36
N GLU A 172 35.96 15.04 2.27
CA GLU A 172 37.21 14.34 1.96
C GLU A 172 37.44 13.16 2.89
N GLY A 173 37.84 12.01 2.30
CA GLY A 173 38.11 10.78 3.05
C GLY A 173 36.86 10.02 3.52
N LYS A 174 35.65 10.50 3.19
CA LYS A 174 34.36 9.84 3.53
C LYS A 174 33.66 9.19 2.37
N SER A 175 34.27 9.20 1.18
CA SER A 175 33.69 8.65 -0.06
C SER A 175 33.87 7.14 -0.22
N LYS A 176 34.61 6.44 0.65
CA LYS A 176 34.86 4.98 0.54
C LYS A 176 35.33 4.56 -0.88
N GLU A 177 36.18 5.41 -1.51
CA GLU A 177 36.67 5.20 -2.89
C GLU A 177 35.58 5.18 -3.98
N ALA A 178 34.39 5.67 -3.69
CA ALA A 178 33.35 5.82 -4.70
C ALA A 178 33.80 6.76 -5.84
N VAL A 179 33.47 6.37 -7.06
CA VAL A 179 33.70 7.18 -8.25
C VAL A 179 32.41 7.81 -8.74
N ASP A 180 32.52 8.79 -9.61
CA ASP A 180 31.37 9.45 -10.24
C ASP A 180 30.44 8.42 -10.89
N GLY A 181 29.14 8.51 -10.67
CA GLY A 181 28.15 7.55 -11.17
C GLY A 181 27.88 6.33 -10.30
N HIS A 182 28.56 6.18 -9.16
CA HIS A 182 28.22 5.10 -8.23
C HIS A 182 26.92 5.37 -7.48
N LYS A 183 26.05 4.36 -7.41
CA LYS A 183 24.95 4.27 -6.44
C LYS A 183 25.51 3.84 -5.09
N VAL A 184 25.19 4.60 -4.05
CA VAL A 184 25.79 4.44 -2.72
C VAL A 184 24.78 4.53 -1.61
N VAL A 185 25.09 3.90 -0.48
CA VAL A 185 24.39 4.10 0.80
C VAL A 185 25.21 5.06 1.63
N VAL A 186 24.59 6.14 2.06
CA VAL A 186 25.20 7.19 2.89
C VAL A 186 24.59 7.16 4.27
N GLU A 187 25.43 7.09 5.29
CA GLU A 187 25.04 7.33 6.69
C GLU A 187 25.14 8.84 6.96
N LEU A 188 24.02 9.43 7.41
CA LEU A 188 23.97 10.85 7.72
C LEU A 188 24.72 11.15 9.03
N THR A 189 25.69 12.04 8.97
CA THR A 189 26.45 12.53 10.13
C THR A 189 25.94 13.88 10.61
N SER A 190 25.31 14.65 9.72
CA SER A 190 24.61 15.89 10.02
C SER A 190 23.39 16.03 9.11
N TYR A 191 22.29 16.51 9.67
CA TYR A 191 20.99 16.63 8.95
C TYR A 191 20.79 17.97 8.26
N GLY A 192 21.81 18.82 8.26
CA GLY A 192 21.71 20.18 7.74
C GLY A 192 21.00 21.12 8.71
N GLU A 193 21.43 22.37 8.72
CA GLU A 193 20.73 23.49 9.34
C GLU A 193 20.33 24.47 8.24
N LYS A 194 19.52 25.50 8.58
CA LYS A 194 19.07 26.50 7.62
C LYS A 194 20.21 26.98 6.71
N GLY A 195 20.13 26.63 5.42
CA GLY A 195 21.09 27.01 4.38
C GLY A 195 22.35 26.14 4.24
N ARG A 196 22.42 24.98 4.93
CA ARG A 196 23.50 24.00 4.77
C ARG A 196 22.93 22.66 4.35
N SER A 197 23.57 22.02 3.39
CA SER A 197 23.26 20.65 2.98
C SER A 197 23.49 19.66 4.12
N PRO A 198 22.72 18.57 4.21
CA PRO A 198 23.08 17.44 5.05
C PRO A 198 24.48 16.93 4.73
N GLU A 199 25.17 16.36 5.72
CA GLU A 199 26.50 15.80 5.56
C GLU A 199 26.47 14.31 5.93
N GLY A 200 27.23 13.49 5.19
CA GLY A 200 27.27 12.06 5.42
C GLY A 200 28.59 11.41 5.04
N ARG A 201 28.67 10.11 5.32
CA ARG A 201 29.76 9.23 4.86
C ARG A 201 29.19 8.07 4.07
N ILE A 202 29.86 7.67 2.99
CA ILE A 202 29.48 6.49 2.23
C ILE A 202 29.84 5.25 3.05
N VAL A 203 28.86 4.41 3.33
CA VAL A 203 29.02 3.16 4.07
C VAL A 203 29.00 1.93 3.16
N GLU A 204 28.34 2.04 2.01
CA GLU A 204 28.27 0.96 1.03
C GLU A 204 28.25 1.54 -0.39
N ILE A 205 28.95 0.85 -1.32
CA ILE A 205 28.85 1.09 -2.76
C ILE A 205 28.01 -0.04 -3.32
N ILE A 206 26.84 0.27 -3.91
CA ILE A 206 25.92 -0.70 -4.49
C ILE A 206 26.44 -1.18 -5.84
N GLY A 207 26.90 -0.26 -6.69
CA GLY A 207 27.42 -0.49 -8.03
C GLY A 207 27.41 0.80 -8.83
N HIS A 208 27.87 0.75 -10.08
CA HIS A 208 27.73 1.89 -10.99
C HIS A 208 26.30 1.94 -11.54
N VAL A 209 25.80 3.14 -11.82
CA VAL A 209 24.42 3.36 -12.33
C VAL A 209 24.13 2.59 -13.64
N ASN A 210 25.17 2.25 -14.40
CA ASN A 210 25.06 1.47 -15.65
C ASN A 210 25.25 -0.05 -15.45
N ASP A 211 25.54 -0.50 -14.24
CA ASP A 211 25.72 -1.93 -13.97
C ASP A 211 24.34 -2.61 -13.84
N PRO A 212 24.12 -3.78 -14.46
CA PRO A 212 22.86 -4.50 -14.36
C PRO A 212 22.45 -4.76 -12.92
N GLY A 213 21.19 -4.51 -12.59
CA GLY A 213 20.60 -4.76 -11.27
C GLY A 213 20.97 -3.77 -10.16
N THR A 214 21.85 -2.78 -10.40
CA THR A 214 22.20 -1.72 -9.45
C THR A 214 20.99 -0.84 -9.14
N ASP A 215 20.15 -0.61 -10.10
CA ASP A 215 18.92 0.17 -10.01
C ASP A 215 17.89 -0.48 -9.05
N ILE A 216 17.61 -1.77 -9.23
CA ILE A 216 16.73 -2.52 -8.32
C ILE A 216 17.34 -2.60 -6.93
N MET A 217 18.65 -2.86 -6.83
CA MET A 217 19.33 -2.93 -5.53
C MET A 217 19.32 -1.59 -4.80
N SER A 218 19.36 -0.46 -5.53
CA SER A 218 19.14 0.88 -4.95
C SER A 218 17.78 1.01 -4.28
N ILE A 219 16.72 0.49 -4.92
CA ILE A 219 15.37 0.49 -4.35
C ILE A 219 15.33 -0.41 -3.10
N VAL A 220 15.89 -1.63 -3.20
CA VAL A 220 15.97 -2.57 -2.07
C VAL A 220 16.64 -1.93 -0.85
N LYS A 221 17.77 -1.28 -1.05
CA LYS A 221 18.48 -0.56 0.03
C LYS A 221 17.74 0.69 0.50
N GLY A 222 17.08 1.40 -0.41
CA GLY A 222 16.29 2.60 -0.09
C GLY A 222 15.10 2.33 0.80
N TYR A 223 14.51 1.13 0.68
CA TYR A 223 13.41 0.65 1.53
C TYR A 223 13.89 -0.21 2.71
N ASP A 224 15.20 -0.33 2.93
CA ASP A 224 15.79 -1.17 3.99
C ASP A 224 15.25 -2.60 3.99
N LEU A 225 15.13 -3.20 2.81
CA LEU A 225 14.66 -4.57 2.65
C LEU A 225 15.78 -5.57 2.97
N PRO A 226 15.54 -6.55 3.85
CA PRO A 226 16.57 -7.50 4.27
C PRO A 226 16.77 -8.59 3.21
N VAL A 227 17.84 -8.50 2.42
CA VAL A 227 18.13 -9.46 1.35
C VAL A 227 18.67 -10.79 1.92
N GLU A 228 19.63 -10.71 2.83
CA GLU A 228 20.33 -11.87 3.37
C GLU A 228 19.68 -12.37 4.67
N PHE A 229 19.74 -13.69 4.87
CA PHE A 229 19.36 -14.30 6.13
C PHE A 229 20.57 -14.45 7.04
N PRO A 230 20.44 -14.18 8.36
CA PRO A 230 21.48 -14.48 9.31
C PRO A 230 21.84 -15.97 9.33
N GLU A 231 23.12 -16.30 9.51
CA GLU A 231 23.63 -17.68 9.53
C GLU A 231 22.87 -18.59 10.51
N LYS A 232 22.53 -18.10 11.70
CA LYS A 232 21.73 -18.84 12.70
C LYS A 232 20.35 -19.22 12.19
N VAL A 233 19.75 -18.41 11.28
CA VAL A 233 18.44 -18.66 10.67
C VAL A 233 18.58 -19.74 9.61
N LEU A 234 19.60 -19.64 8.75
CA LEU A 234 19.89 -20.66 7.73
C LEU A 234 20.19 -22.02 8.37
N ASN A 235 21.03 -22.06 9.39
CA ASN A 235 21.35 -23.29 10.13
C ASN A 235 20.11 -23.92 10.80
N GLN A 236 19.17 -23.10 11.30
CA GLN A 236 17.91 -23.62 11.82
C GLN A 236 17.03 -24.17 10.69
N ALA A 237 16.93 -23.44 9.57
CA ALA A 237 16.14 -23.86 8.42
C ALA A 237 16.59 -25.22 7.88
N GLU A 238 17.87 -25.45 7.68
CA GLU A 238 18.44 -26.74 7.26
C GLU A 238 18.11 -27.87 8.25
N ARG A 239 18.20 -27.57 9.56
CA ARG A 239 17.94 -28.58 10.60
C ARG A 239 16.47 -29.02 10.63
N VAL A 240 15.52 -28.13 10.37
CA VAL A 240 14.08 -28.44 10.42
C VAL A 240 13.52 -28.87 9.07
N SER A 241 14.19 -28.63 7.96
CA SER A 241 13.78 -29.02 6.60
C SER A 241 14.05 -30.52 6.37
N LYS A 242 13.34 -31.38 7.08
CA LYS A 242 13.41 -32.83 6.91
C LYS A 242 12.10 -33.34 6.33
N PRO A 243 12.12 -34.43 5.54
CA PRO A 243 10.90 -35.09 5.08
C PRO A 243 9.95 -35.39 6.23
N VAL A 244 8.66 -35.33 5.95
CA VAL A 244 7.60 -35.62 6.94
C VAL A 244 7.77 -37.04 7.49
N SER A 245 7.85 -37.15 8.81
CA SER A 245 8.01 -38.43 9.49
C SER A 245 6.69 -38.93 10.07
N GLU A 246 6.64 -40.22 10.44
CA GLU A 246 5.45 -40.77 11.15
C GLU A 246 5.12 -40.03 12.45
N ALA A 247 6.14 -39.52 13.12
CA ALA A 247 5.97 -38.72 14.34
C ALA A 247 5.27 -37.35 14.04
N ASP A 248 5.56 -36.76 12.90
CA ASP A 248 4.91 -35.50 12.47
C ASP A 248 3.45 -35.72 12.08
N MET A 249 3.09 -36.92 11.64
CA MET A 249 1.72 -37.30 11.24
C MET A 249 0.84 -37.64 12.43
N GLN A 250 1.42 -37.98 13.59
CA GLN A 250 0.66 -38.41 14.75
C GLN A 250 -0.34 -37.37 15.25
N GLY A 251 -1.59 -37.76 15.37
CA GLY A 251 -2.69 -36.90 15.84
C GLY A 251 -3.28 -35.99 14.77
N ARG A 252 -2.79 -36.06 13.54
CA ARG A 252 -3.33 -35.35 12.38
C ARG A 252 -4.37 -36.21 11.65
N LYS A 253 -5.31 -35.52 10.99
CA LYS A 253 -6.26 -36.18 10.08
C LYS A 253 -5.54 -36.52 8.78
N ASP A 254 -5.50 -37.83 8.46
CA ASP A 254 -4.92 -38.31 7.21
C ASP A 254 -5.93 -38.20 6.08
N ILE A 255 -5.65 -37.36 5.09
CA ILE A 255 -6.47 -37.13 3.90
C ILE A 255 -5.64 -37.26 2.62
N ARG A 256 -4.57 -38.06 2.67
CA ARG A 256 -3.69 -38.27 1.52
C ARG A 256 -4.37 -39.01 0.36
N ASP A 257 -5.48 -39.66 0.61
CA ASP A 257 -6.32 -40.29 -0.39
C ASP A 257 -7.33 -39.35 -1.08
N TRP A 258 -7.40 -38.09 -0.66
CA TRP A 258 -8.24 -37.13 -1.32
C TRP A 258 -7.60 -36.63 -2.59
N GLN A 259 -8.41 -36.52 -3.67
CA GLN A 259 -7.95 -35.88 -4.90
C GLN A 259 -7.77 -34.39 -4.68
N MET A 260 -6.55 -33.87 -4.84
CA MET A 260 -6.24 -32.46 -4.64
C MET A 260 -5.11 -31.98 -5.54
N VAL A 261 -5.14 -30.70 -5.85
CA VAL A 261 -4.16 -30.02 -6.71
C VAL A 261 -3.72 -28.68 -6.11
N THR A 262 -2.52 -28.22 -6.48
CA THR A 262 -2.15 -26.81 -6.41
C THR A 262 -2.37 -26.16 -7.76
N ILE A 263 -2.81 -24.91 -7.81
CA ILE A 263 -3.02 -24.14 -9.06
C ILE A 263 -2.39 -22.76 -8.88
N ASP A 264 -1.28 -22.51 -9.54
CA ASP A 264 -0.45 -21.32 -9.36
C ASP A 264 0.11 -20.82 -10.70
N GLY A 265 0.89 -19.74 -10.67
CA GLY A 265 1.70 -19.33 -11.82
C GLY A 265 2.78 -20.35 -12.16
N GLU A 266 3.21 -20.39 -13.42
CA GLU A 266 4.22 -21.33 -13.91
C GLU A 266 5.53 -21.25 -13.10
N ASP A 267 5.94 -20.05 -12.72
CA ASP A 267 7.20 -19.76 -12.05
C ASP A 267 7.12 -19.84 -10.50
N ALA A 268 5.92 -20.04 -9.93
CA ALA A 268 5.72 -20.14 -8.49
C ALA A 268 6.46 -21.34 -7.91
N LYS A 269 7.15 -21.16 -6.78
CA LYS A 269 7.90 -22.22 -6.07
C LYS A 269 7.45 -22.40 -4.63
N ASP A 270 6.80 -21.41 -4.06
CA ASP A 270 6.28 -21.32 -2.70
C ASP A 270 4.78 -21.58 -2.70
N LEU A 271 4.40 -22.83 -2.90
CA LEU A 271 3.01 -23.26 -3.02
C LEU A 271 2.37 -23.32 -1.63
N ASP A 272 1.65 -22.26 -1.26
CA ASP A 272 1.01 -22.11 0.05
C ASP A 272 -0.24 -22.97 0.19
N ASP A 273 -1.02 -23.19 -0.89
CA ASP A 273 -2.35 -23.76 -0.87
C ASP A 273 -2.55 -24.90 -1.87
N ALA A 274 -3.31 -25.90 -1.44
CA ALA A 274 -3.88 -26.93 -2.29
C ALA A 274 -5.39 -26.96 -2.09
N VAL A 275 -6.13 -27.36 -3.12
CA VAL A 275 -7.59 -27.38 -3.11
C VAL A 275 -8.14 -28.72 -3.55
N SER A 276 -9.26 -29.12 -2.91
CA SER A 276 -10.04 -30.30 -3.26
C SER A 276 -11.53 -29.98 -3.29
N VAL A 277 -12.27 -30.50 -4.26
CA VAL A 277 -13.72 -30.30 -4.37
C VAL A 277 -14.41 -31.58 -4.75
N VAL A 278 -15.33 -32.04 -3.89
CA VAL A 278 -16.23 -33.17 -4.17
C VAL A 278 -17.66 -32.74 -3.96
N LYS A 279 -18.63 -33.48 -4.55
CA LYS A 279 -20.07 -33.33 -4.28
C LYS A 279 -20.54 -34.37 -3.27
N ASP A 280 -21.35 -33.94 -2.30
CA ASP A 280 -22.09 -34.77 -1.42
C ASP A 280 -23.59 -34.42 -1.50
N GLY A 281 -24.33 -35.21 -2.28
CA GLY A 281 -25.69 -34.86 -2.69
C GLY A 281 -25.71 -33.58 -3.54
N GLU A 282 -26.47 -32.59 -3.07
CA GLU A 282 -26.53 -31.26 -3.72
C GLU A 282 -25.44 -30.28 -3.24
N ASN A 283 -24.77 -30.62 -2.13
CA ASN A 283 -23.75 -29.78 -1.53
C ASN A 283 -22.37 -30.02 -2.14
N TYR A 284 -21.46 -29.04 -1.94
CA TYR A 284 -20.06 -29.18 -2.24
C TYR A 284 -19.27 -29.34 -0.94
N ILE A 285 -18.31 -30.24 -0.92
CA ILE A 285 -17.28 -30.29 0.11
C ILE A 285 -16.03 -29.65 -0.51
N LEU A 286 -15.68 -28.45 -0.06
CA LEU A 286 -14.50 -27.73 -0.47
C LEU A 286 -13.43 -27.85 0.61
N GLY A 287 -12.30 -28.44 0.27
CA GLY A 287 -11.09 -28.43 1.10
C GLY A 287 -10.13 -27.36 0.63
N VAL A 288 -9.71 -26.48 1.54
CA VAL A 288 -8.62 -25.52 1.35
C VAL A 288 -7.53 -25.90 2.33
N HIS A 289 -6.42 -26.42 1.80
CA HIS A 289 -5.33 -27.04 2.55
C HIS A 289 -4.12 -26.12 2.49
N ILE A 290 -3.74 -25.54 3.62
CA ILE A 290 -2.67 -24.55 3.70
C ILE A 290 -1.43 -25.15 4.35
N ALA A 291 -0.26 -24.88 3.79
CA ALA A 291 1.01 -25.34 4.31
C ALA A 291 1.15 -25.07 5.83
N ASP A 292 1.41 -26.10 6.62
CA ASP A 292 1.60 -25.96 8.07
C ASP A 292 3.01 -25.47 8.40
N VAL A 293 3.30 -24.22 8.05
CA VAL A 293 4.58 -23.57 8.28
C VAL A 293 4.93 -23.52 9.78
N THR A 294 3.93 -23.45 10.64
CA THR A 294 4.13 -23.39 12.10
C THR A 294 4.72 -24.67 12.68
N ASN A 295 4.68 -25.78 11.95
CA ASN A 295 5.37 -27.00 12.36
C ASN A 295 6.89 -26.80 12.37
N TYR A 296 7.41 -25.98 11.47
CA TYR A 296 8.83 -25.73 11.25
C TYR A 296 9.31 -24.43 11.88
N VAL A 297 8.45 -23.41 11.91
CA VAL A 297 8.72 -22.06 12.45
C VAL A 297 8.06 -21.91 13.81
N GLN A 298 8.75 -22.41 14.83
CA GLN A 298 8.27 -22.34 16.22
C GLN A 298 8.35 -20.93 16.76
N GLU A 299 7.37 -20.54 17.58
CA GLU A 299 7.32 -19.22 18.23
C GLU A 299 8.62 -18.89 18.99
N ASN A 300 9.10 -17.66 18.84
CA ASN A 300 10.35 -17.15 19.41
C ASN A 300 11.65 -17.85 18.95
N SER A 301 11.58 -18.71 17.93
CA SER A 301 12.78 -19.28 17.31
C SER A 301 13.56 -18.23 16.50
N ALA A 302 14.77 -18.55 16.04
CA ALA A 302 15.52 -17.65 15.16
C ALA A 302 14.78 -17.41 13.82
N LEU A 303 14.15 -18.46 13.29
CA LEU A 303 13.29 -18.37 12.08
C LEU A 303 12.10 -17.44 12.32
N ASP A 304 11.42 -17.59 13.44
CA ASP A 304 10.25 -16.79 13.77
C ASP A 304 10.57 -15.30 13.94
N ARG A 305 11.64 -15.00 14.68
CA ARG A 305 12.07 -13.60 14.85
C ARG A 305 12.47 -12.94 13.54
N GLU A 306 13.10 -13.69 12.62
CA GLU A 306 13.44 -13.18 11.30
C GLU A 306 12.20 -13.02 10.42
N ALA A 307 11.27 -13.98 10.45
CA ALA A 307 10.00 -13.90 9.73
C ALA A 307 9.16 -12.70 10.21
N LEU A 308 9.07 -12.48 11.52
CA LEU A 308 8.40 -11.30 12.08
C LEU A 308 9.09 -10.00 11.62
N LYS A 309 10.42 -9.93 11.70
CA LYS A 309 11.18 -8.76 11.25
C LYS A 309 10.91 -8.42 9.79
N ARG A 310 10.82 -9.42 8.92
CA ARG A 310 10.49 -9.27 7.49
C ARG A 310 9.03 -8.94 7.27
N GLY A 311 8.13 -9.51 8.06
CA GLY A 311 6.68 -9.35 8.04
C GLY A 311 5.98 -9.93 6.83
N THR A 312 6.59 -9.82 5.64
CA THR A 312 6.08 -10.36 4.38
C THR A 312 7.21 -10.65 3.40
N SER A 313 6.99 -11.52 2.42
CA SER A 313 7.83 -11.61 1.22
C SER A 313 7.61 -10.37 0.35
N VAL A 314 8.64 -9.95 -0.38
CA VAL A 314 8.59 -8.79 -1.28
C VAL A 314 8.84 -9.26 -2.71
N TYR A 315 7.88 -9.00 -3.60
CA TYR A 315 7.92 -9.40 -5.01
C TYR A 315 8.34 -8.22 -5.86
N LEU A 316 9.62 -8.16 -6.22
CA LEU A 316 10.16 -7.12 -7.09
C LEU A 316 10.08 -7.57 -8.55
N ALA A 317 10.30 -6.65 -9.48
CA ALA A 317 10.19 -6.93 -10.91
C ALA A 317 11.11 -8.07 -11.39
N ASP A 318 12.31 -8.24 -10.79
CA ASP A 318 13.32 -9.20 -11.19
C ASP A 318 13.60 -10.33 -10.17
N ARG A 319 13.11 -10.19 -8.94
CA ARG A 319 13.40 -11.12 -7.84
C ARG A 319 12.38 -11.09 -6.74
N VAL A 320 12.38 -12.14 -5.92
CA VAL A 320 11.62 -12.20 -4.66
C VAL A 320 12.60 -12.13 -3.49
N ILE A 321 12.29 -11.26 -2.51
CA ILE A 321 12.94 -11.25 -1.19
C ILE A 321 12.00 -12.00 -0.25
N PRO A 322 12.29 -13.29 0.09
CA PRO A 322 11.35 -14.13 0.78
C PRO A 322 11.31 -13.83 2.29
N MET A 323 10.14 -14.05 2.92
CA MET A 323 9.98 -14.00 4.38
C MET A 323 10.72 -15.14 5.07
N LEU A 324 10.75 -16.31 4.46
CA LEU A 324 11.41 -17.52 4.97
C LEU A 324 12.53 -17.98 4.04
N PRO A 325 13.61 -18.64 4.54
CA PRO A 325 14.63 -19.24 3.70
C PRO A 325 14.06 -20.21 2.65
N HIS A 326 14.65 -20.25 1.46
CA HIS A 326 14.16 -21.09 0.35
C HIS A 326 14.07 -22.58 0.67
N THR A 327 14.89 -23.08 1.58
CA THR A 327 14.80 -24.47 2.07
C THR A 327 13.45 -24.78 2.74
N LEU A 328 12.81 -23.75 3.30
CA LEU A 328 11.45 -23.82 3.82
C LEU A 328 10.43 -23.41 2.77
N SER A 329 10.52 -22.19 2.23
CA SER A 329 9.49 -21.63 1.36
C SER A 329 9.27 -22.40 0.06
N ASN A 330 10.33 -22.90 -0.56
CA ASN A 330 10.26 -23.67 -1.81
C ASN A 330 10.39 -25.17 -1.57
N GLY A 331 10.83 -25.56 -0.36
CA GLY A 331 11.12 -26.93 0.04
C GLY A 331 10.00 -27.57 0.86
N ILE A 332 10.28 -27.80 2.15
CA ILE A 332 9.39 -28.62 3.01
C ILE A 332 8.02 -27.99 3.29
N CYS A 333 7.92 -26.65 3.29
CA CYS A 333 6.63 -25.96 3.44
C CYS A 333 5.84 -25.92 2.14
N SER A 334 6.50 -25.84 0.98
CA SER A 334 5.78 -25.82 -0.30
C SER A 334 5.04 -27.13 -0.56
N LEU A 335 3.76 -27.02 -0.93
CA LEU A 335 2.88 -28.18 -1.19
C LEU A 335 3.19 -28.82 -2.55
N ASN A 336 4.42 -29.32 -2.70
CA ASN A 336 4.88 -29.93 -3.92
C ASN A 336 4.13 -31.23 -4.22
N ALA A 337 3.74 -31.45 -5.47
CA ALA A 337 3.05 -32.64 -5.91
C ALA A 337 3.90 -33.92 -5.74
N GLY A 338 3.23 -35.01 -5.39
CA GLY A 338 3.87 -36.32 -5.23
C GLY A 338 4.64 -36.51 -3.92
N GLU A 339 4.49 -35.57 -2.96
CA GLU A 339 5.15 -35.65 -1.67
C GLU A 339 4.13 -35.48 -0.52
N ASP A 340 4.35 -36.22 0.57
CA ASP A 340 3.54 -36.02 1.79
C ASP A 340 3.87 -34.66 2.41
N ARG A 341 2.85 -33.90 2.77
CA ARG A 341 2.98 -32.57 3.38
C ARG A 341 2.06 -32.43 4.58
N LEU A 342 2.50 -31.59 5.53
CA LEU A 342 1.67 -31.19 6.66
C LEU A 342 0.90 -29.93 6.26
N ALA A 343 -0.40 -29.94 6.56
CA ALA A 343 -1.27 -28.81 6.28
C ALA A 343 -2.16 -28.47 7.47
N LEU A 344 -2.66 -27.24 7.48
CA LEU A 344 -3.80 -26.79 8.25
C LEU A 344 -4.94 -26.59 7.26
N SER A 345 -5.96 -27.42 7.38
CA SER A 345 -7.05 -27.49 6.39
C SER A 345 -8.32 -26.87 6.93
N CYS A 346 -8.97 -26.07 6.08
CA CYS A 346 -10.34 -25.61 6.28
C CYS A 346 -11.23 -26.37 5.29
N ILE A 347 -12.03 -27.30 5.82
CA ILE A 347 -12.92 -28.15 5.04
C ILE A 347 -14.34 -27.64 5.23
N MET A 348 -15.00 -27.22 4.17
CA MET A 348 -16.29 -26.52 4.22
C MET A 348 -17.34 -27.27 3.43
N THR A 349 -18.52 -27.48 4.04
CA THR A 349 -19.70 -27.94 3.33
C THR A 349 -20.50 -26.75 2.85
N VAL A 350 -20.57 -26.58 1.54
CA VAL A 350 -21.20 -25.43 0.87
C VAL A 350 -22.50 -25.88 0.20
N GLU A 351 -23.63 -25.26 0.56
CA GLU A 351 -24.93 -25.53 -0.08
C GLU A 351 -25.00 -24.90 -1.49
N PRO A 352 -25.99 -25.31 -2.33
CA PRO A 352 -26.14 -24.79 -3.71
C PRO A 352 -26.32 -23.27 -3.83
N LYS A 353 -26.65 -22.58 -2.74
CA LYS A 353 -26.72 -21.10 -2.69
C LYS A 353 -25.40 -20.45 -2.30
N GLY A 354 -24.35 -21.23 -2.07
CA GLY A 354 -23.02 -20.76 -1.73
C GLY A 354 -22.83 -20.40 -0.24
N MET A 355 -23.73 -20.84 0.67
CA MET A 355 -23.52 -20.67 2.11
C MET A 355 -22.75 -21.85 2.68
N VAL A 356 -21.80 -21.58 3.56
CA VAL A 356 -21.14 -22.62 4.37
C VAL A 356 -22.13 -23.02 5.47
N ILE A 357 -22.55 -24.29 5.45
CA ILE A 357 -23.50 -24.84 6.41
C ILE A 357 -22.83 -25.67 7.51
N ASP A 358 -21.60 -26.12 7.25
CA ASP A 358 -20.74 -26.79 8.20
C ASP A 358 -19.28 -26.62 7.80
N HIS A 359 -18.37 -26.65 8.77
CA HIS A 359 -16.93 -26.59 8.49
C HIS A 359 -16.10 -27.30 9.57
N GLU A 360 -14.93 -27.74 9.19
CA GLU A 360 -13.92 -28.33 10.07
C GLU A 360 -12.57 -27.69 9.80
N ILE A 361 -11.92 -27.16 10.83
CA ILE A 361 -10.53 -26.71 10.78
C ILE A 361 -9.69 -27.77 11.48
N ALA A 362 -8.73 -28.37 10.78
CA ALA A 362 -7.96 -29.50 11.29
C ALA A 362 -6.49 -29.45 10.83
N GLU A 363 -5.63 -29.97 11.70
CA GLU A 363 -4.25 -30.34 11.29
C GLU A 363 -4.33 -31.63 10.46
N THR A 364 -3.80 -31.61 9.25
CA THR A 364 -3.91 -32.70 8.28
C THR A 364 -2.56 -33.17 7.75
N VAL A 365 -2.54 -34.37 7.19
CA VAL A 365 -1.50 -34.85 6.30
C VAL A 365 -2.11 -34.98 4.92
N ILE A 366 -1.49 -34.38 3.93
CA ILE A 366 -1.97 -34.32 2.55
C ILE A 366 -0.94 -34.88 1.57
N HIS A 367 -1.42 -35.25 0.40
CA HIS A 367 -0.59 -35.65 -0.74
C HIS A 367 -1.17 -35.03 -2.00
N VAL A 368 -0.47 -34.03 -2.58
CA VAL A 368 -0.95 -33.33 -3.77
C VAL A 368 -0.72 -34.20 -5.01
N ASP A 369 -1.79 -34.46 -5.77
CA ASP A 369 -1.71 -35.33 -6.97
C ASP A 369 -0.96 -34.65 -8.10
N ARG A 370 -1.27 -33.39 -8.38
CA ARG A 370 -0.68 -32.62 -9.49
C ARG A 370 -0.48 -31.16 -9.12
N ARG A 371 0.62 -30.60 -9.60
CA ARG A 371 0.80 -29.17 -9.69
C ARG A 371 0.25 -28.68 -11.02
N MET A 372 -0.76 -27.81 -10.98
CA MET A 372 -1.36 -27.21 -12.15
C MET A 372 -0.91 -25.75 -12.29
N SER A 373 -0.94 -25.22 -13.51
CA SER A 373 -0.79 -23.80 -13.75
C SER A 373 -2.14 -23.14 -14.02
N TYR A 374 -2.24 -21.82 -13.75
CA TYR A 374 -3.43 -21.05 -14.14
C TYR A 374 -3.72 -21.17 -15.65
N THR A 375 -2.67 -21.21 -16.46
CA THR A 375 -2.79 -21.36 -17.92
C THR A 375 -3.36 -22.71 -18.32
N SER A 376 -2.84 -23.82 -17.77
CA SER A 376 -3.35 -25.17 -18.07
C SER A 376 -4.80 -25.35 -17.68
N VAL A 377 -5.18 -24.90 -16.48
CA VAL A 377 -6.57 -25.01 -16.00
C VAL A 377 -7.51 -24.11 -16.83
N ALA A 378 -7.08 -22.92 -17.25
CA ALA A 378 -7.85 -22.07 -18.14
C ALA A 378 -8.05 -22.72 -19.52
N LYS A 379 -7.03 -23.31 -20.13
CA LYS A 379 -7.15 -24.06 -21.38
C LYS A 379 -8.17 -25.20 -21.29
N ILE A 380 -8.19 -25.90 -20.14
CA ILE A 380 -9.17 -26.98 -19.92
C ILE A 380 -10.60 -26.43 -19.82
N LEU A 381 -10.80 -25.32 -19.09
CA LEU A 381 -12.13 -24.82 -18.71
C LEU A 381 -12.71 -23.76 -19.67
N GLU A 382 -11.89 -22.98 -20.34
CA GLU A 382 -12.31 -21.91 -21.25
C GLU A 382 -12.14 -22.31 -22.71
N ASP A 383 -10.95 -22.88 -23.08
CA ASP A 383 -10.62 -23.20 -24.46
C ASP A 383 -11.05 -24.61 -24.86
N GLU A 384 -11.43 -25.47 -23.89
CA GLU A 384 -11.74 -26.90 -24.09
C GLU A 384 -10.62 -27.63 -24.88
N ASP A 385 -9.35 -27.29 -24.56
CA ASP A 385 -8.18 -27.84 -25.24
C ASP A 385 -8.09 -29.36 -25.03
N LEU A 386 -8.26 -30.11 -26.12
CA LEU A 386 -8.31 -31.57 -26.09
C LEU A 386 -7.01 -32.22 -25.60
N ALA A 387 -5.87 -31.61 -25.85
CA ALA A 387 -4.58 -32.15 -25.42
C ALA A 387 -4.41 -32.01 -23.89
N GLU A 388 -4.69 -30.83 -23.34
CA GLU A 388 -4.68 -30.60 -21.90
C GLU A 388 -5.75 -31.46 -21.18
N MET A 389 -6.96 -31.57 -21.75
CA MET A 389 -8.01 -32.42 -21.19
C MET A 389 -7.64 -33.91 -21.20
N GLN A 390 -6.91 -34.38 -22.20
CA GLN A 390 -6.44 -35.76 -22.26
C GLN A 390 -5.30 -36.02 -21.28
N GLU A 391 -4.40 -35.06 -21.11
CA GLU A 391 -3.25 -35.18 -20.17
C GLU A 391 -3.74 -35.24 -18.72
N TYR A 392 -4.79 -34.46 -18.38
CA TYR A 392 -5.35 -34.37 -17.05
C TYR A 392 -6.77 -34.92 -16.94
N GLU A 393 -7.09 -35.97 -17.72
CA GLU A 393 -8.44 -36.56 -17.83
C GLU A 393 -9.08 -36.85 -16.45
N GLU A 394 -8.31 -37.36 -15.51
CA GLU A 394 -8.74 -37.69 -14.15
C GLU A 394 -9.16 -36.47 -13.31
N LEU A 395 -8.63 -35.28 -13.64
CA LEU A 395 -8.87 -34.03 -12.89
C LEU A 395 -9.95 -33.15 -13.51
N VAL A 396 -10.27 -33.33 -14.80
CA VAL A 396 -11.26 -32.53 -15.51
C VAL A 396 -12.60 -32.45 -14.77
N PRO A 397 -13.17 -33.54 -14.24
CA PRO A 397 -14.43 -33.48 -13.48
C PRO A 397 -14.31 -32.64 -12.20
N MET A 398 -13.15 -32.59 -11.55
CA MET A 398 -12.92 -31.75 -10.39
C MET A 398 -12.83 -30.27 -10.79
N PHE A 399 -12.13 -29.93 -11.88
CA PHE A 399 -12.06 -28.54 -12.38
C PHE A 399 -13.44 -28.03 -12.78
N GLN A 400 -14.29 -28.84 -13.39
CA GLN A 400 -15.68 -28.47 -13.70
C GLN A 400 -16.49 -28.15 -12.44
N ARG A 401 -16.36 -28.97 -11.39
CA ARG A 401 -16.98 -28.70 -10.09
C ARG A 401 -16.45 -27.43 -9.43
N MET A 402 -15.14 -27.20 -9.52
CA MET A 402 -14.52 -25.97 -9.03
C MET A 402 -15.09 -24.73 -9.73
N LEU A 403 -15.23 -24.78 -11.06
CA LEU A 403 -15.82 -23.69 -11.85
C LEU A 403 -17.29 -23.44 -11.45
N GLU A 404 -18.08 -24.52 -11.29
CA GLU A 404 -19.48 -24.42 -10.87
C GLU A 404 -19.58 -23.74 -9.50
N LEU A 405 -18.80 -24.20 -8.53
CA LEU A 405 -18.78 -23.65 -7.18
C LEU A 405 -18.28 -22.19 -7.16
N SER A 406 -17.22 -21.86 -7.88
CA SER A 406 -16.71 -20.50 -8.00
C SER A 406 -17.77 -19.52 -8.50
N LYS A 407 -18.52 -19.90 -9.56
CA LYS A 407 -19.63 -19.07 -10.06
C LYS A 407 -20.71 -18.82 -9.02
N ILE A 408 -21.06 -19.83 -8.21
CA ILE A 408 -22.03 -19.70 -7.10
C ILE A 408 -21.50 -18.73 -6.04
N LEU A 409 -20.27 -18.91 -5.60
CA LEU A 409 -19.65 -18.07 -4.57
C LEU A 409 -19.54 -16.61 -5.03
N ARG A 410 -19.12 -16.38 -6.27
CA ARG A 410 -19.01 -15.05 -6.86
C ARG A 410 -20.35 -14.36 -6.99
N ALA A 411 -21.38 -15.08 -7.46
CA ALA A 411 -22.75 -14.55 -7.53
C ALA A 411 -23.26 -14.11 -6.14
N ARG A 412 -22.99 -14.92 -5.10
CA ARG A 412 -23.36 -14.59 -3.72
C ARG A 412 -22.62 -13.33 -3.22
N ARG A 413 -21.30 -13.22 -3.45
CA ARG A 413 -20.53 -12.03 -3.07
C ARG A 413 -21.03 -10.79 -3.79
N LYS A 414 -21.31 -10.89 -5.10
CA LYS A 414 -21.91 -9.80 -5.88
C LYS A 414 -23.26 -9.38 -5.33
N GLN A 415 -24.11 -10.33 -4.94
CA GLN A 415 -25.41 -10.02 -4.32
C GLN A 415 -25.27 -9.33 -2.96
N ARG A 416 -24.25 -9.70 -2.16
CA ARG A 416 -23.93 -9.08 -0.86
C ARG A 416 -23.47 -7.64 -1.04
N GLY A 417 -22.84 -7.30 -2.16
CA GLY A 417 -22.37 -5.96 -2.48
C GLY A 417 -20.86 -5.82 -2.47
N SER A 418 -20.11 -6.93 -2.58
CA SER A 418 -18.65 -6.89 -2.75
C SER A 418 -18.27 -6.00 -3.93
N ILE A 419 -17.29 -5.13 -3.71
CA ILE A 419 -16.77 -4.20 -4.71
C ILE A 419 -15.61 -4.90 -5.42
N ASP A 420 -15.70 -5.04 -6.73
CA ASP A 420 -14.62 -5.57 -7.55
C ASP A 420 -13.98 -4.41 -8.33
N PHE A 421 -12.74 -4.08 -8.00
CA PHE A 421 -11.94 -3.13 -8.75
C PHE A 421 -11.04 -3.91 -9.69
N ASP A 422 -11.49 -4.09 -10.91
CA ASP A 422 -10.73 -4.81 -11.94
C ASP A 422 -9.77 -3.85 -12.67
N PHE A 423 -8.64 -3.55 -12.03
CA PHE A 423 -7.55 -2.82 -12.68
C PHE A 423 -6.55 -3.81 -13.28
N PRO A 424 -6.11 -3.60 -14.52
CA PRO A 424 -5.12 -4.47 -15.12
C PRO A 424 -3.78 -4.35 -14.36
N GLU A 425 -3.30 -5.47 -13.84
CA GLU A 425 -1.95 -5.58 -13.31
C GLU A 425 -0.96 -5.66 -14.47
N THR A 426 0.30 -5.32 -14.20
CA THR A 426 1.35 -5.33 -15.22
C THR A 426 2.16 -6.63 -15.13
N LYS A 427 2.22 -7.41 -16.20
CA LYS A 427 3.17 -8.51 -16.36
C LYS A 427 4.40 -8.02 -17.12
N MET A 428 5.58 -8.22 -16.55
CA MET A 428 6.85 -7.89 -17.19
C MET A 428 7.58 -9.16 -17.60
N ILE A 429 8.16 -9.14 -18.78
CA ILE A 429 9.06 -10.17 -19.24
C ILE A 429 10.45 -9.55 -19.34
N LEU A 430 11.38 -10.10 -18.58
CA LEU A 430 12.75 -9.63 -18.49
C LEU A 430 13.70 -10.61 -19.19
N ASP A 431 14.79 -10.10 -19.73
CA ASP A 431 15.89 -10.92 -20.22
C ASP A 431 16.80 -11.42 -19.08
N GLU A 432 17.86 -12.16 -19.41
CA GLU A 432 18.83 -12.71 -18.46
C GLU A 432 19.58 -11.63 -17.64
N ASN A 433 19.62 -10.42 -18.14
CA ASN A 433 20.25 -9.25 -17.47
C ASN A 433 19.25 -8.42 -16.66
N GLY A 434 17.97 -8.81 -16.62
CA GLY A 434 16.92 -8.07 -15.96
C GLY A 434 16.40 -6.86 -16.75
N HIS A 435 16.73 -6.78 -18.07
CA HIS A 435 16.20 -5.73 -18.96
C HIS A 435 14.79 -6.11 -19.45
N PRO A 436 13.81 -5.19 -19.42
CA PRO A 436 12.45 -5.49 -19.86
C PRO A 436 12.36 -5.59 -21.38
N ILE A 437 11.99 -6.77 -21.87
CA ILE A 437 11.79 -7.07 -23.30
C ILE A 437 10.33 -6.94 -23.72
N ASP A 438 9.39 -7.19 -22.79
CA ASP A 438 7.95 -7.05 -23.04
C ASP A 438 7.21 -6.62 -21.77
N ILE A 439 6.18 -5.80 -21.94
CA ILE A 439 5.29 -5.33 -20.87
C ILE A 439 3.86 -5.42 -21.36
N LYS A 440 3.04 -6.19 -20.65
CA LYS A 440 1.63 -6.40 -21.02
C LYS A 440 0.74 -6.48 -19.78
N PRO A 441 -0.59 -6.28 -19.95
CA PRO A 441 -1.53 -6.54 -18.88
C PRO A 441 -1.46 -8.00 -18.44
N TYR A 442 -1.63 -8.24 -17.14
CA TYR A 442 -1.81 -9.58 -16.60
C TYR A 442 -3.27 -9.99 -16.75
N ASP A 443 -3.52 -11.06 -17.49
CA ASP A 443 -4.87 -11.58 -17.71
C ASP A 443 -5.32 -12.44 -16.52
N ARG A 444 -6.37 -12.00 -15.83
CA ARG A 444 -7.06 -12.77 -14.80
C ARG A 444 -8.02 -13.76 -15.46
N ASN A 445 -7.56 -15.00 -15.66
CA ASN A 445 -8.35 -16.06 -16.28
C ASN A 445 -9.30 -16.75 -15.28
N VAL A 446 -10.06 -17.73 -15.74
CA VAL A 446 -11.02 -18.50 -14.93
C VAL A 446 -10.35 -19.20 -13.74
N ALA A 447 -9.12 -19.70 -13.92
CA ALA A 447 -8.42 -20.44 -12.88
C ALA A 447 -7.99 -19.54 -11.71
N THR A 448 -7.46 -18.34 -12.00
CA THR A 448 -7.14 -17.34 -10.97
C THR A 448 -8.38 -16.96 -10.17
N LYS A 449 -9.52 -16.81 -10.86
CA LYS A 449 -10.81 -16.48 -10.23
C LYS A 449 -11.33 -17.60 -9.33
N ILE A 450 -11.15 -18.87 -9.70
CA ILE A 450 -11.54 -20.02 -8.88
C ILE A 450 -10.75 -20.04 -7.56
N ILE A 451 -9.43 -19.92 -7.64
CA ILE A 451 -8.57 -19.94 -6.45
C ILE A 451 -8.88 -18.75 -5.54
N GLU A 452 -9.04 -17.55 -6.10
CA GLU A 452 -9.46 -16.37 -5.34
C GLU A 452 -10.77 -16.62 -4.57
N ASP A 453 -11.81 -17.15 -5.22
CA ASP A 453 -13.10 -17.41 -4.60
C ASP A 453 -12.98 -18.38 -3.43
N PHE A 454 -12.15 -19.43 -3.56
CA PHE A 454 -11.94 -20.43 -2.52
C PHE A 454 -11.13 -19.89 -1.35
N MET A 455 -10.08 -19.09 -1.62
CA MET A 455 -9.28 -18.45 -0.59
C MET A 455 -10.11 -17.43 0.20
N LEU A 456 -10.92 -16.62 -0.48
CA LEU A 456 -11.82 -15.67 0.17
C LEU A 456 -12.81 -16.39 1.10
N LEU A 457 -13.42 -17.50 0.66
CA LEU A 457 -14.36 -18.26 1.48
C LEU A 457 -13.67 -18.87 2.71
N ALA A 458 -12.48 -19.44 2.55
CA ALA A 458 -11.71 -19.99 3.67
C ALA A 458 -11.34 -18.90 4.68
N ASN A 459 -10.85 -17.75 4.20
CA ASN A 459 -10.50 -16.61 5.03
C ASN A 459 -11.71 -16.07 5.83
N GLU A 460 -12.88 -15.95 5.19
CA GLU A 460 -14.13 -15.54 5.84
C GLU A 460 -14.55 -16.58 6.90
N THR A 461 -14.54 -17.87 6.56
CA THR A 461 -14.96 -18.97 7.45
C THR A 461 -14.09 -19.05 8.70
N VAL A 462 -12.77 -19.00 8.54
CA VAL A 462 -11.82 -19.01 9.65
C VAL A 462 -11.98 -17.77 10.54
N ALA A 463 -12.15 -16.59 9.94
CA ALA A 463 -12.33 -15.35 10.70
C ALA A 463 -13.62 -15.37 11.52
N GLU A 464 -14.73 -15.84 10.94
CA GLU A 464 -16.02 -15.95 11.61
C GLU A 464 -15.97 -16.95 12.76
N ASP A 465 -15.38 -18.13 12.55
CA ASP A 465 -15.27 -19.17 13.57
C ASP A 465 -14.51 -18.68 14.81
N TYR A 466 -13.34 -18.08 14.63
CA TYR A 466 -12.51 -17.60 15.73
C TYR A 466 -13.05 -16.31 16.39
N TYR A 467 -13.85 -15.54 15.68
CA TYR A 467 -14.59 -14.42 16.26
C TYR A 467 -15.64 -14.90 17.27
N TRP A 468 -16.45 -15.87 16.88
CA TRP A 468 -17.51 -16.40 17.76
C TRP A 468 -16.97 -17.26 18.92
N GLN A 469 -15.76 -17.79 18.79
CA GLN A 469 -15.06 -18.43 19.89
C GLN A 469 -14.41 -17.41 20.85
N GLU A 470 -14.49 -16.11 20.59
CA GLU A 470 -13.89 -15.01 21.39
C GLU A 470 -12.38 -15.17 21.58
N MET A 471 -11.69 -15.75 20.61
CA MET A 471 -10.24 -15.94 20.65
C MET A 471 -9.50 -14.66 20.27
N PRO A 472 -8.34 -14.36 20.90
CA PRO A 472 -7.41 -13.36 20.37
C PRO A 472 -7.01 -13.74 18.94
N PHE A 473 -7.22 -12.85 17.98
CA PHE A 473 -7.03 -13.20 16.58
C PHE A 473 -6.51 -12.01 15.78
N VAL A 474 -6.07 -12.24 14.54
CA VAL A 474 -5.68 -11.18 13.59
C VAL A 474 -6.76 -11.08 12.52
N TYR A 475 -7.29 -9.89 12.34
CA TYR A 475 -8.26 -9.60 11.28
C TYR A 475 -7.62 -8.73 10.20
N ARG A 476 -8.09 -8.89 8.97
CA ARG A 476 -7.83 -7.99 7.86
C ARG A 476 -9.04 -7.10 7.70
N VAL A 477 -8.93 -5.84 8.10
CA VAL A 477 -10.05 -4.91 8.11
C VAL A 477 -9.91 -3.86 7.03
N HIS A 478 -11.05 -3.50 6.46
CA HIS A 478 -11.18 -2.38 5.55
C HIS A 478 -12.35 -1.53 6.03
N GLU A 479 -12.04 -0.40 6.63
CA GLU A 479 -13.04 0.49 7.18
C GLU A 479 -13.86 1.19 6.10
N ALA A 480 -15.05 1.67 6.45
CA ALA A 480 -15.85 2.50 5.56
C ALA A 480 -15.08 3.77 5.17
N PRO A 481 -15.25 4.25 3.93
CA PRO A 481 -14.59 5.48 3.48
C PRO A 481 -15.08 6.72 4.24
N ASP A 482 -14.27 7.76 4.25
CA ASP A 482 -14.63 9.04 4.89
C ASP A 482 -15.80 9.71 4.20
N ASP A 483 -16.75 10.22 5.00
CA ASP A 483 -17.95 10.89 4.51
C ASP A 483 -17.63 12.07 3.58
N GLU A 484 -16.59 12.86 3.87
CA GLU A 484 -16.21 14.01 3.05
C GLU A 484 -15.73 13.55 1.66
N LYS A 485 -14.89 12.51 1.60
CA LYS A 485 -14.39 11.98 0.33
C LYS A 485 -15.51 11.38 -0.52
N ILE A 486 -16.44 10.66 0.12
CA ILE A 486 -17.59 10.07 -0.58
C ILE A 486 -18.56 11.14 -1.07
N ARG A 487 -18.82 12.20 -0.31
CA ARG A 487 -19.64 13.33 -0.75
C ARG A 487 -18.99 14.10 -1.90
N ALA A 488 -17.65 14.27 -1.86
CA ALA A 488 -16.90 14.85 -2.97
C ALA A 488 -17.01 13.98 -4.24
N LEU A 489 -16.86 12.66 -4.09
CA LEU A 489 -17.06 11.71 -5.20
C LEU A 489 -18.49 11.81 -5.76
N ALA A 490 -19.52 11.80 -4.91
CA ALA A 490 -20.92 11.90 -5.34
C ALA A 490 -21.21 13.21 -6.08
N THR A 491 -20.66 14.33 -5.60
CA THR A 491 -20.79 15.63 -6.26
C THR A 491 -20.10 15.60 -7.63
N PHE A 492 -18.91 15.01 -7.70
CA PHE A 492 -18.14 14.91 -8.91
C PHE A 492 -18.84 14.08 -10.00
N ILE A 493 -19.34 12.88 -9.67
CA ILE A 493 -19.98 11.98 -10.64
C ILE A 493 -21.28 12.57 -11.22
N ASN A 494 -21.94 13.48 -10.50
CA ASN A 494 -23.12 14.18 -11.00
C ASN A 494 -22.82 15.01 -12.25
N ASN A 495 -21.58 15.51 -12.40
CA ASN A 495 -21.15 16.25 -13.59
C ASN A 495 -21.17 15.39 -14.87
N PHE A 496 -21.11 14.06 -14.71
CA PHE A 496 -21.18 13.08 -15.79
C PHE A 496 -22.54 12.39 -15.91
N GLY A 497 -23.55 12.84 -15.14
CA GLY A 497 -24.89 12.27 -15.17
C GLY A 497 -25.05 11.00 -14.34
N PHE A 498 -24.05 10.61 -13.56
CA PHE A 498 -24.15 9.49 -12.61
C PHE A 498 -24.57 9.98 -11.22
N SER A 499 -25.26 9.11 -10.50
CA SER A 499 -25.66 9.38 -9.14
C SER A 499 -25.45 8.20 -8.24
N MET A 500 -25.08 8.47 -6.98
CA MET A 500 -24.89 7.48 -5.92
C MET A 500 -25.74 7.90 -4.72
N HIS A 501 -26.38 6.93 -4.08
CA HIS A 501 -27.14 7.18 -2.86
C HIS A 501 -26.20 7.10 -1.66
N ILE A 502 -26.16 8.19 -0.87
CA ILE A 502 -25.44 8.25 0.39
C ILE A 502 -26.48 8.26 1.49
N GLY A 503 -26.43 7.28 2.42
CA GLY A 503 -27.26 7.27 3.62
C GLY A 503 -26.99 8.48 4.53
N ALA A 504 -27.79 8.64 5.57
CA ALA A 504 -27.68 9.80 6.46
C ALA A 504 -26.30 9.88 7.17
N ASN A 505 -25.69 8.74 7.46
CA ASN A 505 -24.43 8.65 8.21
C ASN A 505 -23.35 7.76 7.57
N GLU A 506 -23.69 6.92 6.58
CA GLU A 506 -22.72 5.98 5.98
C GLU A 506 -23.09 5.60 4.54
N VAL A 507 -22.08 5.39 3.71
CA VAL A 507 -22.23 4.75 2.41
C VAL A 507 -22.13 3.22 2.58
N ARG A 508 -22.96 2.48 1.85
CA ARG A 508 -22.88 1.01 1.84
C ARG A 508 -22.03 0.53 0.65
N PRO A 509 -21.27 -0.58 0.80
CA PRO A 509 -20.46 -1.13 -0.30
C PRO A 509 -21.26 -1.30 -1.60
N LYS A 510 -22.53 -1.76 -1.48
CA LYS A 510 -23.44 -1.97 -2.62
C LYS A 510 -23.72 -0.71 -3.44
N GLU A 511 -23.65 0.48 -2.85
CA GLU A 511 -23.87 1.72 -3.62
C GLU A 511 -22.66 2.05 -4.50
N ILE A 512 -21.46 1.78 -4.03
CA ILE A 512 -20.24 1.90 -4.83
C ILE A 512 -20.20 0.82 -5.92
N GLN A 513 -20.53 -0.43 -5.58
CA GLN A 513 -20.68 -1.51 -6.55
C GLN A 513 -21.64 -1.13 -7.68
N LYS A 514 -22.82 -0.57 -7.35
CA LYS A 514 -23.79 -0.11 -8.36
C LYS A 514 -23.24 1.04 -9.22
N LEU A 515 -22.47 1.95 -8.61
CA LEU A 515 -21.82 3.03 -9.36
C LEU A 515 -20.84 2.44 -10.39
N LEU A 516 -19.95 1.55 -9.95
CA LEU A 516 -18.98 0.91 -10.85
C LEU A 516 -19.66 0.14 -11.97
N GLY A 517 -20.73 -0.63 -11.67
CA GLY A 517 -21.51 -1.31 -12.71
C GLY A 517 -22.27 -0.39 -13.68
N LYS A 518 -22.56 0.87 -13.29
CA LYS A 518 -23.16 1.85 -14.20
C LYS A 518 -22.13 2.51 -15.13
N VAL A 519 -20.90 2.63 -14.69
CA VAL A 519 -19.83 3.26 -15.47
C VAL A 519 -19.07 2.27 -16.34
N GLU A 520 -19.23 0.97 -16.10
CA GLU A 520 -18.64 -0.11 -16.89
C GLU A 520 -18.92 0.06 -18.39
N GLY A 521 -17.88 -0.01 -19.22
CA GLY A 521 -17.95 0.19 -20.66
C GLY A 521 -18.16 1.64 -21.13
N THR A 522 -18.19 2.62 -20.20
CA THR A 522 -18.26 4.04 -20.53
C THR A 522 -16.88 4.70 -20.59
N PRO A 523 -16.71 5.80 -21.34
CA PRO A 523 -15.44 6.54 -21.34
C PRO A 523 -14.99 7.04 -19.95
N GLN A 524 -15.91 7.14 -18.99
CA GLN A 524 -15.66 7.62 -17.63
C GLN A 524 -15.28 6.51 -16.66
N GLU A 525 -15.33 5.26 -17.06
CA GLU A 525 -15.10 4.09 -16.21
C GLU A 525 -13.76 4.18 -15.45
N ALA A 526 -12.66 4.34 -16.18
CA ALA A 526 -11.32 4.39 -15.58
C ALA A 526 -11.16 5.52 -14.56
N LEU A 527 -11.73 6.71 -14.85
CA LEU A 527 -11.68 7.84 -13.94
C LEU A 527 -12.50 7.59 -12.68
N ILE A 528 -13.79 7.23 -12.84
CA ILE A 528 -14.71 7.08 -11.70
C ILE A 528 -14.26 5.93 -10.82
N SER A 529 -13.77 4.82 -11.40
CA SER A 529 -13.21 3.69 -10.66
C SER A 529 -11.97 4.09 -9.86
N ARG A 530 -11.03 4.85 -10.45
CA ARG A 530 -9.85 5.37 -9.73
C ARG A 530 -10.22 6.35 -8.61
N LEU A 531 -11.20 7.24 -8.83
CA LEU A 531 -11.65 8.18 -7.80
C LEU A 531 -12.41 7.45 -6.68
N ALA A 532 -13.23 6.46 -7.01
CA ALA A 532 -13.89 5.61 -6.03
C ALA A 532 -12.85 4.88 -5.17
N LEU A 533 -11.82 4.27 -5.78
CA LEU A 533 -10.73 3.62 -5.03
C LEU A 533 -9.98 4.60 -4.12
N ARG A 534 -9.64 5.80 -4.62
CA ARG A 534 -8.97 6.85 -3.80
C ARG A 534 -9.83 7.37 -2.65
N SER A 535 -11.13 7.21 -2.72
CA SER A 535 -12.05 7.59 -1.65
C SER A 535 -12.10 6.54 -0.55
N MET A 536 -11.64 5.30 -0.82
CA MET A 536 -11.57 4.23 0.16
C MET A 536 -10.44 4.47 1.17
N LYS A 537 -10.59 3.91 2.37
CA LYS A 537 -9.48 3.75 3.30
C LYS A 537 -8.61 2.58 2.85
N GLN A 538 -7.38 2.57 3.35
CA GLN A 538 -6.48 1.45 3.14
C GLN A 538 -6.83 0.34 4.14
N ASP A 539 -6.82 -0.90 3.69
CA ASP A 539 -6.96 -2.06 4.56
C ASP A 539 -5.71 -2.28 5.42
N ARG A 540 -5.88 -2.91 6.58
CA ARG A 540 -4.82 -3.12 7.56
C ARG A 540 -5.08 -4.36 8.42
N TYR A 541 -4.03 -4.84 9.06
CA TYR A 541 -4.15 -5.85 10.09
C TYR A 541 -4.44 -5.23 11.46
N THR A 542 -5.27 -5.87 12.25
CA THR A 542 -5.65 -5.45 13.61
C THR A 542 -6.17 -6.64 14.42
N PRO A 543 -6.02 -6.63 15.77
CA PRO A 543 -6.66 -7.63 16.61
C PRO A 543 -8.17 -7.41 16.78
N GLU A 544 -8.70 -6.25 16.38
CA GLU A 544 -10.12 -5.90 16.50
C GLU A 544 -10.83 -6.03 15.15
N ASN A 545 -11.95 -6.76 15.13
CA ASN A 545 -12.74 -6.89 13.92
C ASN A 545 -13.67 -5.68 13.70
N SER A 546 -13.50 -5.00 12.58
CA SER A 546 -14.44 -3.97 12.11
C SER A 546 -15.07 -4.30 10.74
N GLY A 547 -14.88 -5.52 10.25
CA GLY A 547 -15.33 -5.97 8.94
C GLY A 547 -14.44 -5.52 7.80
N HIS A 548 -14.80 -5.91 6.59
CA HIS A 548 -14.08 -5.56 5.36
C HIS A 548 -15.02 -4.92 4.34
N PHE A 549 -15.00 -3.59 4.26
CA PHE A 549 -15.92 -2.82 3.43
C PHE A 549 -15.87 -3.24 1.94
N GLY A 550 -14.68 -3.34 1.35
CA GLY A 550 -14.54 -3.70 -0.07
C GLY A 550 -15.14 -5.07 -0.42
N LEU A 551 -14.97 -6.07 0.46
CA LEU A 551 -15.54 -7.41 0.29
C LEU A 551 -16.99 -7.50 0.79
N ALA A 552 -17.53 -6.46 1.39
CA ALA A 552 -18.79 -6.47 2.11
C ALA A 552 -18.90 -7.65 3.11
N ALA A 553 -17.77 -8.01 3.75
CA ALA A 553 -17.65 -9.11 4.68
C ALA A 553 -17.67 -8.60 6.13
N ASN A 554 -18.43 -9.30 7.00
CA ASN A 554 -18.47 -8.98 8.43
C ASN A 554 -17.23 -9.45 9.18
N TYR A 555 -16.63 -10.54 8.72
CA TYR A 555 -15.44 -11.17 9.29
C TYR A 555 -14.49 -11.48 8.16
N TYR A 556 -13.22 -11.07 8.30
CA TYR A 556 -12.22 -11.38 7.31
C TYR A 556 -10.82 -11.42 7.94
N THR A 557 -10.04 -12.40 7.53
CA THR A 557 -8.63 -12.57 7.92
C THR A 557 -7.82 -13.01 6.71
N HIS A 558 -6.52 -13.04 6.85
CA HIS A 558 -5.63 -13.73 5.94
C HIS A 558 -5.11 -15.00 6.60
N PHE A 559 -5.57 -16.16 6.10
CA PHE A 559 -5.23 -17.49 6.58
C PHE A 559 -4.38 -18.28 5.58
N THR A 560 -4.48 -17.95 4.31
CA THR A 560 -4.13 -18.82 3.18
C THR A 560 -2.69 -18.72 2.68
N SER A 561 -1.82 -17.87 3.28
CA SER A 561 -0.45 -17.70 2.77
C SER A 561 0.61 -17.52 3.88
N PRO A 562 0.82 -18.51 4.75
CA PRO A 562 1.78 -18.41 5.88
C PRO A 562 3.25 -18.49 5.46
N ILE A 563 3.58 -18.94 4.24
CA ILE A 563 4.95 -18.93 3.72
C ILE A 563 5.43 -17.50 3.48
N ARG A 564 4.52 -16.64 3.03
CA ARG A 564 4.86 -15.29 2.58
C ARG A 564 4.26 -14.15 3.40
N ARG A 565 3.35 -14.40 4.36
CA ARG A 565 2.75 -13.38 5.24
C ARG A 565 2.80 -13.81 6.70
N TYR A 566 3.39 -12.97 7.55
CA TYR A 566 3.51 -13.26 8.98
C TYR A 566 2.16 -13.30 9.73
N PRO A 567 1.16 -12.45 9.43
CA PRO A 567 -0.16 -12.55 10.05
C PRO A 567 -0.81 -13.94 9.89
N ASP A 568 -0.71 -14.53 8.70
CA ASP A 568 -1.19 -15.90 8.43
C ASP A 568 -0.47 -16.92 9.31
N LEU A 569 0.86 -16.84 9.38
CA LEU A 569 1.68 -17.68 10.25
C LEU A 569 1.26 -17.52 11.72
N GLN A 570 0.98 -16.31 12.16
CA GLN A 570 0.57 -16.03 13.54
C GLN A 570 -0.80 -16.62 13.87
N ILE A 571 -1.81 -16.50 12.99
CA ILE A 571 -3.13 -17.09 13.24
C ILE A 571 -3.09 -18.61 13.19
N HIS A 572 -2.24 -19.22 12.35
CA HIS A 572 -2.03 -20.67 12.35
C HIS A 572 -1.56 -21.17 13.72
N ARG A 573 -0.72 -20.44 14.45
CA ARG A 573 -0.32 -20.78 15.83
C ARG A 573 -1.50 -20.72 16.77
N ILE A 574 -2.32 -19.68 16.70
CA ILE A 574 -3.50 -19.52 17.54
C ILE A 574 -4.48 -20.65 17.27
N ILE A 575 -4.74 -20.98 16.01
CA ILE A 575 -5.60 -22.07 15.59
C ILE A 575 -5.10 -23.40 16.17
N LYS A 576 -3.81 -23.71 16.01
CA LYS A 576 -3.24 -24.98 16.50
C LYS A 576 -3.23 -25.07 18.02
N ASP A 577 -2.96 -23.98 18.74
CA ASP A 577 -3.06 -23.95 20.19
C ASP A 577 -4.51 -24.19 20.65
N ASN A 578 -5.49 -23.65 19.94
CA ASN A 578 -6.90 -23.91 20.21
C ASN A 578 -7.27 -25.37 19.94
N LEU A 579 -6.94 -25.92 18.77
CA LEU A 579 -7.20 -27.30 18.39
C LEU A 579 -6.59 -28.33 19.38
N ARG A 580 -5.42 -27.98 19.92
CA ARG A 580 -4.68 -28.81 20.88
C ARG A 580 -5.09 -28.57 22.34
N GLY A 581 -6.13 -27.75 22.60
CA GLY A 581 -6.61 -27.42 23.93
C GLY A 581 -5.63 -26.66 24.82
N ARG A 582 -4.72 -25.86 24.19
CA ARG A 582 -3.68 -25.11 24.88
C ARG A 582 -4.07 -23.65 25.17
N MET A 583 -5.24 -23.21 24.74
CA MET A 583 -5.74 -21.83 24.91
C MET A 583 -6.28 -21.59 26.32
N ASN A 584 -5.39 -21.64 27.32
CA ASN A 584 -5.69 -21.23 28.71
C ASN A 584 -5.63 -19.70 28.86
N GLY A 585 -6.01 -19.18 30.05
CA GLY A 585 -6.03 -17.75 30.31
C GLY A 585 -4.69 -17.04 30.12
N GLU A 586 -3.57 -17.67 30.49
CA GLU A 586 -2.23 -17.12 30.30
C GLU A 586 -1.85 -17.04 28.82
N ARG A 587 -2.22 -18.08 28.03
CA ARG A 587 -1.92 -18.11 26.61
C ARG A 587 -2.76 -17.10 25.83
N MET A 588 -4.03 -16.94 26.20
CA MET A 588 -4.89 -15.89 25.62
C MET A 588 -4.36 -14.49 25.93
N GLU A 589 -3.94 -14.25 27.16
CA GLU A 589 -3.37 -12.95 27.53
C GLU A 589 -2.05 -12.66 26.83
N HIS A 590 -1.19 -13.68 26.65
CA HIS A 590 0.02 -13.57 25.84
C HIS A 590 -0.30 -13.12 24.42
N TYR A 591 -1.27 -13.76 23.74
CA TYR A 591 -1.66 -13.36 22.39
C TYR A 591 -2.25 -11.94 22.35
N ARG A 592 -3.15 -11.58 23.29
CA ARG A 592 -3.69 -10.19 23.33
C ARG A 592 -2.58 -9.16 23.40
N LYS A 593 -1.54 -9.43 24.17
CA LYS A 593 -0.41 -8.51 24.34
C LYS A 593 0.44 -8.37 23.08
N ILE A 594 0.76 -9.47 22.40
CA ILE A 594 1.65 -9.42 21.22
C ILE A 594 0.95 -8.98 19.94
N LEU A 595 -0.35 -9.24 19.80
CA LEU A 595 -1.06 -9.02 18.53
C LEU A 595 -1.16 -7.55 18.15
N GLU A 596 -1.20 -6.61 19.09
CA GLU A 596 -1.19 -5.18 18.80
C GLU A 596 0.09 -4.77 18.04
N GLU A 597 1.25 -5.23 18.53
CA GLU A 597 2.54 -4.93 17.90
C GLU A 597 2.71 -5.69 16.59
N VAL A 598 2.36 -6.97 16.56
CA VAL A 598 2.45 -7.84 15.37
C VAL A 598 1.61 -7.27 14.22
N THR A 599 0.36 -6.88 14.46
CA THR A 599 -0.54 -6.37 13.43
C THR A 599 -0.11 -5.01 12.89
N LYS A 600 0.37 -4.14 13.76
CA LYS A 600 0.92 -2.84 13.37
C LYS A 600 2.14 -3.03 12.48
N HIS A 601 3.11 -3.83 12.94
CA HIS A 601 4.34 -4.12 12.20
C HIS A 601 4.05 -4.78 10.85
N ALA A 602 3.14 -5.76 10.81
CA ALA A 602 2.74 -6.43 9.57
C ALA A 602 2.14 -5.45 8.55
N SER A 603 1.29 -4.51 8.99
CA SER A 603 0.73 -3.48 8.12
C SER A 603 1.79 -2.49 7.61
N GLU A 604 2.81 -2.18 8.41
CA GLU A 604 3.93 -1.32 8.02
C GLU A 604 4.85 -2.01 7.00
N THR A 605 5.18 -3.28 7.22
CA THR A 605 6.04 -4.06 6.31
C THR A 605 5.35 -4.36 4.99
N GLU A 606 4.04 -4.61 4.99
CA GLU A 606 3.24 -4.76 3.77
C GLU A 606 3.27 -3.48 2.93
N ARG A 607 2.98 -2.32 3.52
CA ARG A 607 3.04 -1.04 2.78
C ARG A 607 4.42 -0.76 2.20
N ARG A 608 5.47 -1.08 2.96
CA ARG A 608 6.86 -0.94 2.49
C ARG A 608 7.15 -1.86 1.30
N ALA A 609 6.64 -3.10 1.33
CA ALA A 609 6.76 -4.05 0.24
C ALA A 609 6.04 -3.55 -1.02
N ASP A 610 4.78 -3.10 -0.88
CA ASP A 610 3.97 -2.57 -1.99
C ASP A 610 4.59 -1.32 -2.63
N GLU A 611 5.18 -0.43 -1.81
CA GLU A 611 5.87 0.75 -2.33
C GLU A 611 7.12 0.36 -3.11
N ALA A 612 7.92 -0.57 -2.59
CA ALA A 612 9.12 -1.05 -3.27
C ALA A 612 8.78 -1.76 -4.59
N GLU A 613 7.77 -2.61 -4.61
CA GLU A 613 7.26 -3.27 -5.82
C GLU A 613 6.85 -2.23 -6.87
N ARG A 614 5.99 -1.28 -6.51
CA ARG A 614 5.56 -0.20 -7.43
C ARG A 614 6.72 0.61 -7.98
N GLU A 615 7.73 0.88 -7.17
CA GLU A 615 8.90 1.64 -7.61
C GLU A 615 9.77 0.83 -8.59
N THR A 616 9.91 -0.49 -8.39
CA THR A 616 10.62 -1.34 -9.36
C THR A 616 9.85 -1.50 -10.67
N VAL A 617 8.53 -1.61 -10.60
CA VAL A 617 7.65 -1.63 -11.80
C VAL A 617 7.78 -0.34 -12.60
N LYS A 618 7.72 0.83 -11.94
CA LYS A 618 7.91 2.13 -12.60
C LYS A 618 9.28 2.24 -13.27
N LEU A 619 10.32 1.83 -12.55
CA LEU A 619 11.69 1.87 -13.06
C LEU A 619 11.81 1.05 -14.35
N LYS A 620 11.28 -0.18 -14.36
CA LYS A 620 11.32 -1.06 -15.53
C LYS A 620 10.46 -0.55 -16.68
N LYS A 621 9.32 0.11 -16.40
CA LYS A 621 8.52 0.80 -17.43
C LYS A 621 9.30 1.94 -18.10
N VAL A 622 10.04 2.73 -17.31
CA VAL A 622 10.89 3.80 -17.83
C VAL A 622 12.04 3.23 -18.66
N GLU A 623 12.69 2.14 -18.19
CA GLU A 623 13.75 1.44 -18.90
C GLU A 623 13.25 0.91 -20.26
N TYR A 624 12.09 0.25 -20.29
CA TYR A 624 11.44 -0.22 -21.51
C TYR A 624 11.17 0.91 -22.51
N MET A 625 10.70 2.05 -22.03
CA MET A 625 10.39 3.19 -22.90
C MET A 625 11.63 3.98 -23.32
N SER A 626 12.75 3.88 -22.59
CA SER A 626 13.99 4.57 -22.97
C SER A 626 14.55 4.10 -24.31
N ASP A 627 14.33 2.83 -24.66
CA ASP A 627 14.72 2.25 -25.94
C ASP A 627 13.74 2.58 -27.08
N ARG A 628 12.63 3.26 -26.74
CA ARG A 628 11.51 3.55 -27.65
C ARG A 628 11.27 5.05 -27.80
N ILE A 629 12.23 5.88 -27.44
CA ILE A 629 12.16 7.34 -27.65
C ILE A 629 11.98 7.62 -29.13
N GLY A 630 10.98 8.42 -29.46
CA GLY A 630 10.61 8.75 -30.85
C GLY A 630 9.49 7.88 -31.43
N ASN A 631 9.18 6.74 -30.85
CA ASN A 631 8.07 5.88 -31.27
C ASN A 631 6.71 6.53 -30.97
N VAL A 632 5.72 6.19 -31.79
CA VAL A 632 4.34 6.71 -31.69
C VAL A 632 3.42 5.58 -31.27
N TYR A 633 2.55 5.86 -30.30
CA TYR A 633 1.55 4.93 -29.78
C TYR A 633 0.19 5.59 -29.69
N THR A 634 -0.85 4.78 -29.72
CA THR A 634 -2.19 5.21 -29.34
C THR A 634 -2.46 4.85 -27.90
N GLY A 635 -2.88 5.81 -27.08
CA GLY A 635 -3.21 5.63 -25.67
C GLY A 635 -4.48 6.37 -25.29
N VAL A 636 -4.91 6.19 -24.05
CA VAL A 636 -6.11 6.81 -23.50
C VAL A 636 -5.71 7.82 -22.41
N ILE A 637 -6.31 9.00 -22.41
CA ILE A 637 -6.10 9.99 -21.35
C ILE A 637 -6.61 9.42 -20.03
N SER A 638 -5.69 9.09 -19.14
CA SER A 638 -5.92 8.48 -17.82
C SER A 638 -6.03 9.50 -16.69
N GLY A 639 -5.54 10.73 -16.92
CA GLY A 639 -5.56 11.80 -15.95
C GLY A 639 -5.42 13.18 -16.58
N VAL A 640 -6.10 14.18 -16.03
CA VAL A 640 -5.96 15.59 -16.43
C VAL A 640 -5.70 16.44 -15.20
N THR A 641 -4.66 17.27 -15.28
CA THR A 641 -4.22 18.12 -14.18
C THR A 641 -3.86 19.51 -14.72
N LYS A 642 -3.67 20.49 -13.85
CA LYS A 642 -3.26 21.85 -14.25
C LYS A 642 -1.88 21.93 -14.94
N TRP A 643 -1.03 20.90 -14.79
CA TRP A 643 0.29 20.85 -15.43
C TRP A 643 0.34 19.98 -16.67
N GLY A 644 -0.75 19.27 -17.02
CA GLY A 644 -0.82 18.45 -18.23
C GLY A 644 -1.73 17.26 -18.12
N MET A 645 -1.59 16.35 -19.08
CA MET A 645 -2.42 15.13 -19.20
C MET A 645 -1.54 13.90 -19.05
N TYR A 646 -2.03 12.92 -18.30
CA TYR A 646 -1.46 11.57 -18.28
C TYR A 646 -2.14 10.73 -19.34
N VAL A 647 -1.36 9.96 -20.06
CA VAL A 647 -1.86 9.04 -21.10
C VAL A 647 -1.34 7.65 -20.79
N GLU A 648 -2.27 6.70 -20.71
CA GLU A 648 -1.99 5.28 -20.48
C GLU A 648 -2.06 4.52 -21.80
N LEU A 649 -1.02 3.76 -22.08
CA LEU A 649 -0.92 2.88 -23.25
C LEU A 649 -1.60 1.54 -22.95
N PRO A 650 -1.96 0.73 -23.98
CA PRO A 650 -2.57 -0.59 -23.78
C PRO A 650 -1.77 -1.53 -22.91
N ASN A 651 -0.44 -1.40 -22.88
CA ASN A 651 0.48 -2.17 -22.02
C ASN A 651 0.62 -1.62 -20.58
N THR A 652 -0.32 -0.80 -20.12
CA THR A 652 -0.33 -0.20 -18.77
C THR A 652 0.78 0.82 -18.49
N ILE A 653 1.55 1.24 -19.49
CA ILE A 653 2.55 2.29 -19.32
C ILE A 653 1.86 3.65 -19.37
N GLU A 654 2.13 4.48 -18.37
CA GLU A 654 1.60 5.84 -18.29
C GLU A 654 2.71 6.87 -18.43
N GLY A 655 2.48 7.90 -19.26
CA GLY A 655 3.37 9.03 -19.43
C GLY A 655 2.65 10.37 -19.38
N LEU A 656 3.40 11.45 -19.14
CA LEU A 656 2.88 12.81 -18.99
C LEU A 656 3.06 13.62 -20.28
N ILE A 657 1.98 14.19 -20.79
CA ILE A 657 2.04 15.31 -21.74
C ILE A 657 1.97 16.60 -20.94
N HIS A 658 3.11 17.22 -20.71
CA HIS A 658 3.17 18.48 -19.98
C HIS A 658 2.53 19.62 -20.78
N VAL A 659 1.74 20.50 -20.13
CA VAL A 659 1.00 21.59 -20.80
C VAL A 659 1.93 22.53 -21.59
N ALA A 660 3.17 22.73 -21.14
CA ALA A 660 4.17 23.52 -21.87
C ALA A 660 4.58 22.90 -23.22
N ASN A 661 4.37 21.60 -23.41
CA ASN A 661 4.67 20.88 -24.64
C ASN A 661 3.47 20.86 -25.63
N MET A 662 2.29 21.33 -25.21
CA MET A 662 1.09 21.49 -26.04
C MET A 662 1.13 22.84 -26.75
N ARG A 663 1.96 22.92 -27.82
CA ARG A 663 2.32 24.18 -28.49
C ARG A 663 1.32 24.69 -29.52
N ASP A 664 0.25 23.96 -29.80
CA ASP A 664 -0.79 24.30 -30.78
C ASP A 664 -1.77 25.35 -30.24
N ASP A 665 -1.92 25.46 -28.91
CA ASP A 665 -2.76 26.45 -28.24
C ASP A 665 -2.28 26.70 -26.80
N HIS A 666 -2.91 27.67 -26.12
CA HIS A 666 -2.83 27.82 -24.66
C HIS A 666 -3.98 27.06 -24.02
N TYR A 667 -3.64 26.07 -23.17
CA TYR A 667 -4.63 25.18 -22.57
C TYR A 667 -4.88 25.52 -21.10
N ASN A 668 -6.15 25.69 -20.77
CA ASN A 668 -6.62 25.92 -19.40
C ASN A 668 -7.23 24.62 -18.85
N TYR A 669 -6.94 24.33 -17.60
CA TYR A 669 -7.50 23.19 -16.88
C TYR A 669 -8.86 23.55 -16.26
N ASP A 670 -9.90 22.83 -16.63
CA ASP A 670 -11.23 22.88 -16.00
C ASP A 670 -11.30 21.77 -14.92
N GLU A 671 -11.15 22.18 -13.65
CA GLU A 671 -11.18 21.26 -12.51
C GLU A 671 -12.55 20.59 -12.31
N SER A 672 -13.63 21.27 -12.72
CA SER A 672 -15.00 20.76 -12.56
C SER A 672 -15.32 19.61 -13.50
N ARG A 673 -14.66 19.56 -14.67
CA ARG A 673 -14.86 18.57 -15.73
C ARG A 673 -13.67 17.68 -15.99
N TYR A 674 -12.52 17.97 -15.36
CA TYR A 674 -11.23 17.31 -15.63
C TYR A 674 -10.88 17.35 -17.14
N GLU A 675 -10.96 18.55 -17.70
CA GLU A 675 -10.70 18.81 -19.11
C GLU A 675 -9.59 19.85 -19.30
N MET A 676 -8.82 19.73 -20.39
CA MET A 676 -7.93 20.76 -20.87
C MET A 676 -8.59 21.44 -22.08
N VAL A 677 -8.85 22.74 -21.98
CA VAL A 677 -9.55 23.50 -23.01
C VAL A 677 -8.61 24.55 -23.63
N GLY A 678 -8.42 24.48 -24.93
CA GLY A 678 -7.63 25.44 -25.69
C GLY A 678 -8.35 26.78 -25.83
N GLU A 679 -7.68 27.87 -25.47
CA GLU A 679 -8.26 29.23 -25.48
C GLU A 679 -8.67 29.70 -26.88
N ARG A 680 -7.83 29.45 -27.87
CA ARG A 680 -8.02 29.95 -29.23
C ARG A 680 -8.78 28.98 -30.12
N THR A 681 -8.45 27.69 -30.03
CA THR A 681 -9.00 26.66 -30.91
C THR A 681 -10.30 26.06 -30.39
N GLY A 682 -10.56 26.20 -29.09
CA GLY A 682 -11.66 25.50 -28.41
C GLY A 682 -11.49 23.98 -28.36
N LYS A 683 -10.29 23.47 -28.68
CA LYS A 683 -9.99 22.05 -28.65
C LYS A 683 -10.03 21.55 -27.21
N VAL A 684 -10.74 20.47 -26.97
CA VAL A 684 -10.91 19.90 -25.64
C VAL A 684 -10.24 18.54 -25.59
N TYR A 685 -9.41 18.33 -24.56
CA TYR A 685 -8.92 17.01 -24.20
C TYR A 685 -9.55 16.59 -22.87
N LYS A 686 -10.11 15.40 -22.83
CA LYS A 686 -10.85 14.89 -21.70
C LYS A 686 -10.47 13.45 -21.37
N LEU A 687 -10.77 13.06 -20.14
CA LEU A 687 -10.55 11.70 -19.67
C LEU A 687 -11.26 10.66 -20.53
N GLY A 688 -10.61 9.50 -20.72
CA GLY A 688 -11.11 8.42 -21.56
C GLY A 688 -10.98 8.67 -23.07
N GLN A 689 -10.46 9.83 -23.50
CA GLN A 689 -10.25 10.12 -24.91
C GLN A 689 -8.99 9.43 -25.43
N GLU A 690 -9.10 8.77 -26.57
CA GLU A 690 -7.94 8.27 -27.30
C GLU A 690 -7.11 9.42 -27.87
N VAL A 691 -5.80 9.31 -27.73
CA VAL A 691 -4.82 10.25 -28.27
C VAL A 691 -3.61 9.52 -28.81
N ARG A 692 -3.09 9.98 -29.93
CA ARG A 692 -1.80 9.51 -30.45
C ARG A 692 -0.68 10.32 -29.80
N VAL A 693 0.27 9.60 -29.22
CA VAL A 693 1.39 10.17 -28.47
C VAL A 693 2.71 9.67 -29.01
N LYS A 694 3.72 10.50 -28.91
CA LYS A 694 5.10 10.17 -29.23
C LYS A 694 5.92 10.23 -27.95
N VAL A 695 6.77 9.24 -27.73
CA VAL A 695 7.72 9.22 -26.61
C VAL A 695 8.74 10.34 -26.83
N ALA A 696 8.74 11.33 -25.97
CA ALA A 696 9.61 12.50 -26.09
C ALA A 696 10.90 12.31 -25.32
N ASP A 697 10.81 11.84 -24.09
CA ASP A 697 11.96 11.64 -23.19
C ASP A 697 11.60 10.67 -22.05
N THR A 698 12.63 10.16 -21.37
CA THR A 698 12.49 9.31 -20.18
C THR A 698 13.54 9.72 -19.16
N ASP A 699 13.15 9.82 -17.89
CA ASP A 699 14.08 10.08 -16.78
C ASP A 699 14.11 8.89 -15.81
N ARG A 700 15.22 8.17 -15.79
CA ARG A 700 15.42 7.01 -14.90
C ARG A 700 15.52 7.38 -13.42
N LEU A 701 16.06 8.57 -13.11
CA LEU A 701 16.18 9.02 -11.72
C LEU A 701 14.83 9.47 -11.17
N MET A 702 14.10 10.26 -11.97
CA MET A 702 12.76 10.71 -11.60
C MET A 702 11.68 9.67 -11.85
N ARG A 703 12.01 8.59 -12.56
CA ARG A 703 11.10 7.51 -12.98
C ARG A 703 9.86 8.06 -13.70
N THR A 704 10.10 8.95 -14.66
CA THR A 704 9.06 9.58 -15.47
C THR A 704 9.22 9.29 -16.96
N ILE A 705 8.10 9.28 -17.66
CA ILE A 705 8.03 9.14 -19.11
C ILE A 705 7.30 10.38 -19.62
N ASP A 706 7.92 11.10 -20.52
CA ASP A 706 7.36 12.28 -21.15
C ASP A 706 6.83 11.96 -22.55
N PHE A 707 5.56 12.25 -22.75
CA PHE A 707 4.90 12.17 -24.06
C PHE A 707 4.67 13.56 -24.66
N VAL A 708 4.56 13.58 -25.97
CA VAL A 708 4.03 14.73 -26.73
C VAL A 708 2.92 14.23 -27.67
N ILE A 709 1.99 15.12 -28.03
CA ILE A 709 0.95 14.79 -29.01
C ILE A 709 1.63 14.52 -30.35
N ALA A 710 1.38 13.34 -30.94
CA ALA A 710 1.91 12.99 -32.24
C ALA A 710 1.29 13.85 -33.35
N LYS A 711 2.09 14.25 -34.35
CA LYS A 711 1.63 14.99 -35.52
C LYS A 711 1.13 14.00 -36.57
N GLU A 712 0.23 14.46 -37.48
CA GLU A 712 -0.28 13.65 -38.58
C GLU A 712 0.80 13.04 -39.50
N ARG A 713 2.02 13.59 -39.48
CA ARG A 713 3.17 13.12 -40.26
C ARG A 713 4.08 12.13 -39.52
N ASP A 714 3.84 11.91 -38.23
CA ASP A 714 4.59 10.93 -37.47
C ASP A 714 4.03 9.53 -37.81
N GLU A 715 4.87 8.68 -38.43
CA GLU A 715 4.51 7.29 -38.74
C GLU A 715 4.41 6.48 -37.44
N GLU A 716 3.45 5.56 -37.38
CA GLU A 716 3.41 4.55 -36.33
C GLU A 716 4.59 3.61 -36.54
N ASN A 717 5.68 3.81 -35.81
CA ASN A 717 6.80 2.87 -35.73
C ASN A 717 6.59 1.98 -34.50
N GLY A 718 5.63 1.08 -34.58
CA GLY A 718 5.31 0.22 -33.47
C GLY A 718 4.10 -0.60 -33.73
N GLU A 719 4.09 -1.37 -34.84
CA GLU A 719 3.36 -2.62 -34.90
C GLU A 719 4.13 -3.66 -34.07
N ASP A 720 4.26 -3.42 -32.78
CA ASP A 720 4.38 -4.52 -31.84
C ASP A 720 2.95 -5.04 -31.64
N GLU A 721 2.67 -6.22 -32.13
CA GLU A 721 1.42 -6.94 -31.89
C GLU A 721 1.22 -7.01 -30.37
N TRP A 722 0.27 -6.21 -29.89
CA TRP A 722 -0.19 -6.21 -28.48
C TRP A 722 -1.11 -7.39 -28.21
#